data_aee293b67126a28018b73f24dd6a5035
#
_entry.id   aee293b67126a28018b73f24dd6a5035
#
_cell.length_a   1.000
_cell.length_b   1.000
_cell.length_c   1.000
_cell.angle_alpha   90.00
_cell.angle_beta   90.00
_cell.angle_gamma   90.00
#
_symmetry.space_group_name_H-M   'P 1'
#
loop_
_entity.id
_entity.type
_entity.pdbx_description
1 polymer ?
#
loop_
_entity_poly.entity_id
_entity_poly.type
_entity_poly.pdbx_seq_one_letter_code
_entity_poly.pdbx_strand_id
1 'polypeptide(L)'
;MTGGAGRVAVIGAGPGGLYFAALARQSAPEREITVFERDGRDDEFGFGVVFSDETLDGIAQADPRVFAAMSAEFARWSDIDVRYAGRVRTCGGHGFAALDRNRLRAILQRRCADLAVDVRYRTPAPPVGRLAEEYDLVVAADGVNSGTRAAYPDAFRPELDERPSRYMWLSTDKVFDAFTFIVERFDFGVLQVHAYPYSAERSTFIVELAEEPWRRAGFDALAARGFARGESDTASVRRCAELLAGHLEGHRLIPNASRWIRFTTVRNARWRHRNTVLLGDAAHTAHFSIGSGTKLALEDALALAASLREQPTLEGALAAYEAERRPVVESAQRAAQASLEWFETIGRRTGQGPDQFAFNLLTRSRRVTHGNLRARDPGFVAAVEEAVAGGAPEAPGTPPMFRPLKLAALELRNRVVVPPLATFTAVDALPSAFDRAQLTAHALGGAGLVIAGMTAVTPEGRATDRCPGLWSDPQEAAWRELVDAVRAVSDTPIGVQLTHAGRRASRAVPGPDGTGPPLTEGGWPVLAASPLPWDADGPLPHEANSVQLAAVTADFAASAERAARAGFDVLELQFGHGHLLSGFLSPLTNRRTDGYGGPLAQRLRLPLEVLAAVRAVWPAGRPLLVRISASDWAAGGTTEAEAVAICRALADGGADAVDVSTGEVVAHQRPPYGRGYQTPFAELVRAATGLPTVAVGAISHHDDANSVLLAGRADLVAVGRAQLYDPLWTLHAAAEQGYAGPGARWPEPWAAGSRRPPGPAADRVAPRLRPVREPAPPVHRRWRPGPAGRPAPTRSPEEER
;
A
#
# COMPACT_ATOMS: atom_id res chain seq x y z
N MET A 1 -28.12 29.13 -25.27
CA MET A 1 -26.70 29.02 -25.63
C MET A 1 -26.05 28.25 -24.52
N THR A 2 -25.80 26.96 -24.77
CA THR A 2 -25.11 26.06 -23.80
C THR A 2 -23.69 26.56 -23.67
N GLY A 3 -23.25 26.91 -22.44
CA GLY A 3 -21.90 27.42 -22.10
C GLY A 3 -20.79 26.42 -22.31
N GLY A 4 -20.74 25.75 -23.45
CA GLY A 4 -19.71 24.78 -23.83
C GLY A 4 -18.57 25.48 -24.56
N ALA A 5 -17.32 25.06 -24.24
CA ALA A 5 -16.10 25.49 -24.93
C ALA A 5 -16.26 25.24 -26.44
N GLY A 6 -16.33 26.30 -27.24
CA GLY A 6 -16.45 26.23 -28.69
C GLY A 6 -15.13 25.91 -29.37
N ARG A 7 -14.04 26.54 -28.90
CA ARG A 7 -12.68 26.39 -29.39
C ARG A 7 -11.80 25.65 -28.34
N VAL A 8 -11.23 24.51 -28.72
CA VAL A 8 -10.43 23.67 -27.83
C VAL A 8 -9.03 23.45 -28.39
N ALA A 9 -8.00 23.76 -27.62
CA ALA A 9 -6.62 23.38 -27.90
C ALA A 9 -6.26 22.13 -27.11
N VAL A 10 -5.64 21.15 -27.77
CA VAL A 10 -5.05 19.95 -27.14
C VAL A 10 -3.56 19.97 -27.38
N ILE A 11 -2.75 19.91 -26.32
CA ILE A 11 -1.29 19.88 -26.39
C ILE A 11 -0.85 18.42 -26.27
N GLY A 12 -0.35 17.84 -27.37
CA GLY A 12 0.13 16.46 -27.48
C GLY A 12 -0.86 15.49 -28.12
N ALA A 13 -0.40 14.81 -29.20
CA ALA A 13 -1.12 13.77 -29.93
C ALA A 13 -0.78 12.35 -29.41
N GLY A 14 -0.59 12.20 -28.11
CA GLY A 14 -0.55 10.90 -27.42
C GLY A 14 -1.95 10.27 -27.38
N PRO A 15 -2.05 8.97 -26.92
CA PRO A 15 -3.36 8.27 -26.89
C PRO A 15 -4.46 9.05 -26.14
N GLY A 16 -4.14 9.64 -24.97
CA GLY A 16 -5.12 10.42 -24.19
C GLY A 16 -5.61 11.67 -24.93
N GLY A 17 -4.68 12.45 -25.52
CA GLY A 17 -5.00 13.70 -26.23
C GLY A 17 -5.84 13.45 -27.50
N LEU A 18 -5.44 12.46 -28.32
CA LEU A 18 -6.19 12.09 -29.53
C LEU A 18 -7.58 11.52 -29.18
N TYR A 19 -7.66 10.66 -28.18
CA TYR A 19 -8.96 10.07 -27.79
C TYR A 19 -9.91 11.10 -27.21
N PHE A 20 -9.40 12.00 -26.36
CA PHE A 20 -10.20 13.15 -25.88
C PHE A 20 -10.70 14.01 -27.05
N ALA A 21 -9.82 14.37 -28.00
CA ALA A 21 -10.20 15.17 -29.16
C ALA A 21 -11.31 14.50 -29.99
N ALA A 22 -11.17 13.18 -30.23
CA ALA A 22 -12.21 12.41 -30.94
C ALA A 22 -13.54 12.40 -30.19
N LEU A 23 -13.54 12.10 -28.88
CA LEU A 23 -14.75 12.05 -28.06
C LEU A 23 -15.42 13.43 -27.90
N ALA A 24 -14.64 14.48 -27.72
CA ALA A 24 -15.14 15.84 -27.58
C ALA A 24 -15.76 16.35 -28.87
N ARG A 25 -15.21 16.01 -30.04
CA ARG A 25 -15.74 16.32 -31.35
C ARG A 25 -17.00 15.50 -31.68
N GLN A 26 -17.00 14.21 -31.31
CA GLN A 26 -18.16 13.33 -31.49
C GLN A 26 -19.37 13.79 -30.66
N SER A 27 -19.13 14.28 -29.43
CA SER A 27 -20.20 14.74 -28.54
C SER A 27 -20.75 16.12 -28.89
N ALA A 28 -19.98 16.97 -29.58
CA ALA A 28 -20.35 18.33 -30.02
C ALA A 28 -19.72 18.59 -31.39
N PRO A 29 -20.41 18.22 -32.48
CA PRO A 29 -19.86 18.33 -33.84
C PRO A 29 -19.52 19.76 -34.29
N GLU A 30 -20.08 20.78 -33.66
CA GLU A 30 -19.78 22.19 -33.89
C GLU A 30 -18.48 22.68 -33.24
N ARG A 31 -17.91 21.90 -32.29
CA ARG A 31 -16.72 22.27 -31.51
C ARG A 31 -15.48 22.28 -32.40
N GLU A 32 -14.76 23.38 -32.43
CA GLU A 32 -13.47 23.48 -33.12
C GLU A 32 -12.35 22.96 -32.25
N ILE A 33 -11.66 21.88 -32.69
CA ILE A 33 -10.61 21.25 -31.92
C ILE A 33 -9.30 21.24 -32.71
N THR A 34 -8.26 21.86 -32.16
CA THR A 34 -6.90 21.83 -32.69
C THR A 34 -5.99 21.04 -31.76
N VAL A 35 -5.31 20.01 -32.28
CA VAL A 35 -4.30 19.21 -31.56
C VAL A 35 -2.92 19.62 -32.06
N PHE A 36 -2.05 20.05 -31.16
CA PHE A 36 -0.65 20.41 -31.46
C PHE A 36 0.28 19.25 -31.10
N GLU A 37 1.07 18.77 -32.07
CA GLU A 37 2.04 17.71 -31.87
C GLU A 37 3.41 18.12 -32.45
N ARG A 38 4.45 18.07 -31.60
CA ARG A 38 5.82 18.41 -32.00
C ARG A 38 6.46 17.37 -32.90
N ASP A 39 6.07 16.10 -32.78
CA ASP A 39 6.63 14.98 -33.50
C ASP A 39 5.86 14.69 -34.81
N GLY A 40 6.45 13.89 -35.67
CA GLY A 40 5.83 13.49 -36.94
C GLY A 40 4.66 12.54 -36.72
N ARG A 41 3.78 12.47 -37.73
CA ARG A 41 2.63 11.56 -37.72
C ARG A 41 3.06 10.09 -37.57
N ASP A 42 4.11 9.72 -38.27
CA ASP A 42 4.56 8.33 -38.42
C ASP A 42 5.78 8.00 -37.52
N ASP A 43 6.18 8.93 -36.63
CA ASP A 43 7.27 8.68 -35.72
C ASP A 43 6.87 7.57 -34.71
N GLU A 44 7.71 6.54 -34.60
CA GLU A 44 7.46 5.38 -33.77
C GLU A 44 8.01 5.55 -32.36
N PHE A 45 7.16 5.32 -31.35
CA PHE A 45 7.54 5.39 -29.93
C PHE A 45 6.97 4.24 -29.12
N GLY A 46 7.83 3.55 -28.37
CA GLY A 46 7.47 2.49 -27.46
C GLY A 46 7.09 1.18 -28.15
N PHE A 47 6.40 0.32 -27.40
CA PHE A 47 6.07 -1.04 -27.80
C PHE A 47 4.62 -1.36 -27.44
N GLY A 48 4.34 -2.56 -26.91
CA GLY A 48 2.99 -2.97 -26.54
C GLY A 48 2.39 -2.20 -25.37
N VAL A 49 1.07 -2.01 -25.41
CA VAL A 49 0.25 -1.49 -24.29
C VAL A 49 -0.77 -2.53 -23.89
N VAL A 50 -0.95 -2.73 -22.57
CA VAL A 50 -1.85 -3.73 -21.98
C VAL A 50 -3.13 -3.07 -21.50
N PHE A 51 -4.26 -3.73 -21.68
CA PHE A 51 -5.58 -3.32 -21.22
C PHE A 51 -6.22 -4.40 -20.35
N SER A 52 -7.08 -3.98 -19.43
CA SER A 52 -8.04 -4.83 -18.72
C SER A 52 -9.43 -4.71 -19.33
N ASP A 53 -10.27 -5.72 -19.16
CA ASP A 53 -11.64 -5.77 -19.67
C ASP A 53 -12.46 -4.55 -19.25
N GLU A 54 -12.32 -4.07 -18.01
CA GLU A 54 -13.04 -2.90 -17.49
C GLU A 54 -12.80 -1.62 -18.31
N THR A 55 -11.57 -1.38 -18.78
CA THR A 55 -11.24 -0.22 -19.62
C THR A 55 -11.81 -0.39 -21.02
N LEU A 56 -11.73 -1.60 -21.53
CA LEU A 56 -12.24 -1.94 -22.87
C LEU A 56 -13.76 -1.75 -22.95
N ASP A 57 -14.51 -2.09 -21.90
CA ASP A 57 -15.95 -1.83 -21.80
C ASP A 57 -16.28 -0.33 -21.89
N GLY A 58 -15.47 0.52 -21.23
CA GLY A 58 -15.62 1.98 -21.31
C GLY A 58 -15.41 2.52 -22.74
N ILE A 59 -14.40 2.02 -23.45
CA ILE A 59 -14.12 2.40 -24.83
C ILE A 59 -15.22 1.88 -25.77
N ALA A 60 -15.69 0.63 -25.58
CA ALA A 60 -16.74 0.03 -26.37
C ALA A 60 -18.06 0.81 -26.30
N GLN A 61 -18.39 1.34 -25.13
CA GLN A 61 -19.59 2.15 -24.95
C GLN A 61 -19.45 3.57 -25.51
N ALA A 62 -18.28 4.18 -25.35
CA ALA A 62 -18.04 5.56 -25.75
C ALA A 62 -17.80 5.72 -27.26
N ASP A 63 -17.01 4.82 -27.86
CA ASP A 63 -16.70 4.80 -29.28
C ASP A 63 -16.56 3.35 -29.80
N PRO A 64 -17.68 2.73 -30.20
CA PRO A 64 -17.67 1.37 -30.72
C PRO A 64 -16.77 1.16 -31.96
N ARG A 65 -16.49 2.23 -32.73
CA ARG A 65 -15.59 2.15 -33.91
C ARG A 65 -14.14 2.00 -33.49
N VAL A 66 -13.71 2.79 -32.52
CA VAL A 66 -12.36 2.67 -31.93
C VAL A 66 -12.20 1.30 -31.28
N PHE A 67 -13.20 0.85 -30.49
CA PHE A 67 -13.16 -0.46 -29.85
C PHE A 67 -13.05 -1.61 -30.89
N ALA A 68 -13.86 -1.58 -31.95
CA ALA A 68 -13.80 -2.62 -32.99
C ALA A 68 -12.43 -2.66 -33.69
N ALA A 69 -11.87 -1.47 -34.00
CA ALA A 69 -10.54 -1.39 -34.61
C ALA A 69 -9.42 -1.89 -33.69
N MET A 70 -9.49 -1.57 -32.39
CA MET A 70 -8.53 -2.10 -31.39
C MET A 70 -8.69 -3.61 -31.23
N SER A 71 -9.93 -4.11 -31.11
CA SER A 71 -10.21 -5.53 -30.85
C SER A 71 -9.74 -6.45 -31.99
N ALA A 72 -9.70 -5.95 -33.21
CA ALA A 72 -9.18 -6.68 -34.36
C ALA A 72 -7.66 -6.92 -34.33
N GLU A 73 -6.94 -6.15 -33.53
CA GLU A 73 -5.48 -6.19 -33.43
C GLU A 73 -4.95 -6.73 -32.09
N PHE A 74 -5.82 -7.09 -31.13
CA PHE A 74 -5.39 -7.53 -29.81
C PHE A 74 -4.68 -8.89 -29.83
N ALA A 75 -3.49 -8.95 -29.23
CA ALA A 75 -2.96 -10.16 -28.64
C ALA A 75 -3.67 -10.39 -27.30
N ARG A 76 -4.16 -11.63 -27.04
CA ARG A 76 -4.92 -11.98 -25.83
C ARG A 76 -4.28 -13.17 -25.13
N TRP A 77 -4.25 -13.12 -23.80
CA TRP A 77 -3.80 -14.23 -22.94
C TRP A 77 -4.46 -14.14 -21.57
N SER A 78 -4.42 -15.24 -20.82
CA SER A 78 -5.07 -15.33 -19.51
C SER A 78 -4.09 -15.58 -18.36
N ASP A 79 -2.84 -15.93 -18.67
CA ASP A 79 -1.90 -16.49 -17.73
C ASP A 79 -0.79 -15.50 -17.37
N ILE A 80 -0.26 -15.65 -16.15
CA ILE A 80 0.96 -14.99 -15.71
C ILE A 80 1.98 -16.07 -15.35
N ASP A 81 3.14 -16.03 -16.00
CA ASP A 81 4.30 -16.87 -15.71
C ASP A 81 5.28 -16.12 -14.80
N VAL A 82 5.74 -16.78 -13.76
CA VAL A 82 6.85 -16.33 -12.93
C VAL A 82 8.01 -17.32 -13.08
N ARG A 83 9.07 -16.89 -13.75
CA ARG A 83 10.32 -17.65 -13.96
C ARG A 83 11.32 -17.23 -12.89
N TYR A 84 11.55 -18.11 -11.92
CA TYR A 84 12.42 -17.85 -10.80
C TYR A 84 13.12 -19.14 -10.31
N ALA A 85 14.44 -19.05 -10.00
CA ALA A 85 15.26 -20.16 -9.52
C ALA A 85 15.16 -21.42 -10.40
N GLY A 86 15.19 -21.28 -11.73
CA GLY A 86 15.11 -22.37 -12.69
C GLY A 86 13.75 -23.04 -12.81
N ARG A 87 12.70 -22.46 -12.21
CA ARG A 87 11.33 -22.98 -12.29
C ARG A 87 10.37 -21.94 -12.87
N VAL A 88 9.32 -22.44 -13.51
CA VAL A 88 8.19 -21.63 -13.98
C VAL A 88 6.99 -21.94 -13.09
N ARG A 89 6.33 -20.88 -12.63
CA ARG A 89 5.04 -20.96 -11.93
C ARG A 89 4.01 -20.15 -12.68
N THR A 90 3.00 -20.84 -13.19
CA THR A 90 1.91 -20.22 -13.93
C THR A 90 0.69 -20.04 -13.04
N CYS A 91 0.08 -18.87 -13.11
CA CYS A 91 -1.22 -18.56 -12.51
C CYS A 91 -2.17 -18.10 -13.60
N GLY A 92 -3.27 -18.82 -13.76
CA GLY A 92 -4.26 -18.59 -14.80
C GLY A 92 -5.39 -17.62 -14.45
N GLY A 93 -6.32 -17.43 -15.39
CA GLY A 93 -7.59 -16.73 -15.16
C GLY A 93 -7.50 -15.20 -15.01
N HIS A 94 -6.45 -14.56 -15.53
CA HIS A 94 -6.25 -13.11 -15.38
C HIS A 94 -6.96 -12.26 -16.45
N GLY A 95 -7.01 -12.72 -17.73
CA GLY A 95 -7.62 -12.00 -18.85
C GLY A 95 -6.92 -10.68 -19.19
N PHE A 96 -6.06 -10.72 -20.20
CA PHE A 96 -5.33 -9.56 -20.70
C PHE A 96 -5.51 -9.38 -22.20
N ALA A 97 -5.48 -8.15 -22.68
CA ALA A 97 -5.38 -7.80 -24.07
C ALA A 97 -4.28 -6.75 -24.26
N ALA A 98 -3.48 -6.89 -25.30
CA ALA A 98 -2.50 -5.87 -25.67
C ALA A 98 -2.48 -5.63 -27.17
N LEU A 99 -2.03 -4.44 -27.54
CA LEU A 99 -1.73 -4.12 -28.94
C LEU A 99 -0.50 -3.21 -29.03
N ASP A 100 0.07 -3.13 -30.21
CA ASP A 100 1.17 -2.22 -30.49
C ASP A 100 0.76 -0.76 -30.27
N ARG A 101 1.60 0.01 -29.56
CA ARG A 101 1.32 1.40 -29.23
C ARG A 101 1.18 2.29 -30.45
N ASN A 102 1.93 2.03 -31.53
CA ASN A 102 1.86 2.80 -32.75
C ASN A 102 0.56 2.48 -33.52
N ARG A 103 0.10 1.22 -33.44
CA ARG A 103 -1.20 0.79 -33.99
C ARG A 103 -2.36 1.48 -33.26
N LEU A 104 -2.31 1.53 -31.92
CA LEU A 104 -3.28 2.28 -31.13
C LEU A 104 -3.31 3.75 -31.56
N ARG A 105 -2.14 4.38 -31.69
CA ARG A 105 -2.05 5.78 -32.15
C ARG A 105 -2.63 5.95 -33.54
N ALA A 106 -2.32 5.07 -34.47
CA ALA A 106 -2.85 5.12 -35.85
C ALA A 106 -4.38 4.95 -35.91
N ILE A 107 -4.97 4.11 -35.04
CA ILE A 107 -6.42 3.98 -34.90
C ILE A 107 -7.04 5.29 -34.44
N LEU A 108 -6.47 5.93 -33.40
CA LEU A 108 -6.96 7.20 -32.86
C LEU A 108 -6.76 8.36 -33.83
N GLN A 109 -5.65 8.40 -34.57
CA GLN A 109 -5.39 9.38 -35.63
C GLN A 109 -6.42 9.28 -36.77
N ARG A 110 -6.74 8.06 -37.19
CA ARG A 110 -7.82 7.83 -38.17
C ARG A 110 -9.16 8.33 -37.66
N ARG A 111 -9.48 7.99 -36.41
CA ARG A 111 -10.73 8.43 -35.79
C ARG A 111 -10.84 9.96 -35.71
N CYS A 112 -9.76 10.66 -35.38
CA CYS A 112 -9.70 12.12 -35.41
C CYS A 112 -9.92 12.67 -36.84
N ALA A 113 -9.32 12.06 -37.85
CA ALA A 113 -9.53 12.43 -39.27
C ALA A 113 -10.97 12.24 -39.71
N ASP A 114 -11.61 11.08 -39.38
CA ASP A 114 -13.02 10.80 -39.68
C ASP A 114 -13.98 11.86 -39.06
N LEU A 115 -13.59 12.46 -37.95
CA LEU A 115 -14.35 13.47 -37.23
C LEU A 115 -13.92 14.91 -37.57
N ALA A 116 -13.04 15.09 -38.58
CA ALA A 116 -12.48 16.38 -38.99
C ALA A 116 -11.87 17.21 -37.84
N VAL A 117 -11.13 16.53 -36.93
CA VAL A 117 -10.27 17.18 -35.93
C VAL A 117 -9.00 17.69 -36.61
N ASP A 118 -8.62 18.96 -36.35
CA ASP A 118 -7.40 19.58 -36.88
C ASP A 118 -6.17 19.11 -36.08
N VAL A 119 -5.44 18.10 -36.54
CA VAL A 119 -4.24 17.58 -35.90
C VAL A 119 -2.99 18.11 -36.64
N ARG A 120 -2.23 18.98 -35.97
CA ARG A 120 -1.04 19.65 -36.53
C ARG A 120 0.22 18.95 -36.04
N TYR A 121 0.78 18.08 -36.89
CA TYR A 121 2.06 17.41 -36.67
C TYR A 121 3.25 18.31 -36.94
N ARG A 122 4.42 18.01 -36.37
CA ARG A 122 5.67 18.81 -36.45
C ARG A 122 5.43 20.27 -36.07
N THR A 123 4.47 20.51 -35.21
CA THR A 123 4.01 21.83 -34.78
C THR A 123 4.03 21.87 -33.24
N PRO A 124 5.13 22.36 -32.65
CA PRO A 124 5.20 22.60 -31.22
C PRO A 124 4.05 23.54 -30.80
N ALA A 125 3.37 23.19 -29.70
CA ALA A 125 2.30 24.04 -29.18
C ALA A 125 2.83 25.44 -28.82
N PRO A 126 2.11 26.52 -29.11
CA PRO A 126 2.39 27.84 -28.55
C PRO A 126 2.44 27.82 -27.02
N PRO A 127 3.06 28.81 -26.37
CA PRO A 127 3.06 28.95 -24.93
C PRO A 127 1.62 28.85 -24.38
N VAL A 128 1.43 28.08 -23.31
CA VAL A 128 0.08 27.78 -22.75
C VAL A 128 -0.69 29.05 -22.40
N GLY A 129 -0.05 30.11 -21.93
CA GLY A 129 -0.71 31.40 -21.65
C GLY A 129 -1.38 31.99 -22.88
N ARG A 130 -0.71 31.94 -24.04
CA ARG A 130 -1.29 32.40 -25.32
C ARG A 130 -2.46 31.49 -25.76
N LEU A 131 -2.33 30.16 -25.62
CA LEU A 131 -3.42 29.26 -25.93
C LEU A 131 -4.65 29.50 -25.02
N ALA A 132 -4.43 29.83 -23.75
CA ALA A 132 -5.49 30.13 -22.80
C ALA A 132 -6.25 31.42 -23.12
N GLU A 133 -5.65 32.35 -23.88
CA GLU A 133 -6.31 33.57 -24.37
C GLU A 133 -7.06 33.34 -25.71
N GLU A 134 -6.54 32.44 -26.56
CA GLU A 134 -7.07 32.21 -27.90
C GLU A 134 -8.17 31.12 -27.94
N TYR A 135 -8.19 30.20 -26.95
CA TYR A 135 -9.11 29.07 -26.89
C TYR A 135 -9.95 29.10 -25.60
N ASP A 136 -11.16 28.58 -25.69
CA ASP A 136 -12.09 28.49 -24.55
C ASP A 136 -11.60 27.42 -23.54
N LEU A 137 -10.94 26.35 -24.04
CA LEU A 137 -10.37 25.27 -23.24
C LEU A 137 -9.01 24.85 -23.78
N VAL A 138 -8.03 24.66 -22.87
CA VAL A 138 -6.72 24.09 -23.16
C VAL A 138 -6.58 22.77 -22.40
N VAL A 139 -6.38 21.66 -23.13
CA VAL A 139 -6.13 20.32 -22.57
C VAL A 139 -4.66 19.98 -22.75
N ALA A 140 -3.94 19.89 -21.64
CA ALA A 140 -2.53 19.54 -21.63
C ALA A 140 -2.37 18.03 -21.50
N ALA A 141 -2.12 17.34 -22.62
CA ALA A 141 -1.78 15.94 -22.75
C ALA A 141 -0.30 15.75 -23.19
N ASP A 142 0.56 16.67 -22.74
CA ASP A 142 1.96 16.86 -23.15
C ASP A 142 2.96 15.96 -22.39
N GLY A 143 2.44 14.95 -21.67
CA GLY A 143 3.22 13.84 -21.13
C GLY A 143 3.96 14.13 -19.83
N VAL A 144 4.81 13.18 -19.41
CA VAL A 144 5.53 13.23 -18.13
C VAL A 144 6.39 14.49 -17.94
N ASN A 145 6.94 15.04 -19.02
CA ASN A 145 7.75 16.27 -19.01
C ASN A 145 6.91 17.51 -19.40
N SER A 146 5.66 17.58 -18.96
CA SER A 146 4.71 18.60 -19.31
C SER A 146 5.25 20.03 -19.13
N GLY A 147 5.33 20.76 -20.23
CA GLY A 147 5.66 22.20 -20.24
C GLY A 147 4.53 23.03 -19.65
N THR A 148 3.29 22.60 -19.83
CA THR A 148 2.10 23.25 -19.24
C THR A 148 2.14 23.18 -17.72
N ARG A 149 2.44 22.02 -17.15
CA ARG A 149 2.60 21.85 -15.70
C ARG A 149 3.73 22.72 -15.15
N ALA A 150 4.85 22.78 -15.87
CA ALA A 150 6.00 23.58 -15.50
C ALA A 150 5.73 25.10 -15.59
N ALA A 151 4.83 25.54 -16.47
CA ALA A 151 4.46 26.95 -16.62
C ALA A 151 3.60 27.49 -15.45
N TYR A 152 2.89 26.62 -14.73
CA TYR A 152 2.00 27.02 -13.64
C TYR A 152 2.25 26.20 -12.34
N PRO A 153 3.49 26.23 -11.78
CA PRO A 153 3.87 25.39 -10.65
C PRO A 153 3.05 25.67 -9.39
N ASP A 154 2.72 26.94 -9.11
CA ASP A 154 1.93 27.34 -7.95
C ASP A 154 0.46 26.91 -8.06
N ALA A 155 -0.07 26.81 -9.27
CA ALA A 155 -1.43 26.39 -9.52
C ALA A 155 -1.59 24.88 -9.41
N PHE A 156 -0.74 24.11 -10.08
CA PHE A 156 -0.81 22.64 -10.09
C PHE A 156 -0.11 22.00 -8.89
N ARG A 157 0.88 22.63 -8.28
CA ARG A 157 1.69 22.16 -7.15
C ARG A 157 2.19 20.73 -7.40
N PRO A 158 3.06 20.54 -8.41
CA PRO A 158 3.54 19.22 -8.77
C PRO A 158 4.48 18.65 -7.70
N GLU A 159 4.33 17.35 -7.47
CA GLU A 159 5.27 16.50 -6.75
C GLU A 159 5.85 15.50 -7.76
N LEU A 160 7.16 15.52 -7.95
CA LEU A 160 7.88 14.65 -8.87
C LEU A 160 8.81 13.75 -8.06
N ASP A 161 8.50 12.46 -8.00
CA ASP A 161 9.30 11.44 -7.31
C ASP A 161 10.07 10.61 -8.36
N GLU A 162 11.34 10.97 -8.60
CA GLU A 162 12.23 10.20 -9.46
C GLU A 162 12.80 9.01 -8.71
N ARG A 163 12.48 7.80 -9.18
CA ARG A 163 12.87 6.55 -8.53
C ARG A 163 14.30 6.14 -8.87
N PRO A 164 15.02 5.49 -7.92
CA PRO A 164 16.41 5.08 -8.15
C PRO A 164 16.57 3.94 -9.15
N SER A 165 15.59 3.03 -9.27
CA SER A 165 15.64 1.91 -10.22
C SER A 165 15.80 2.36 -11.66
N ARG A 166 16.48 1.53 -12.44
CA ARG A 166 16.72 1.74 -13.88
C ARG A 166 15.96 0.71 -14.67
N TYR A 167 15.31 1.15 -15.74
CA TYR A 167 14.69 0.24 -16.68
C TYR A 167 15.02 0.60 -18.12
N MET A 168 15.02 -0.42 -18.98
CA MET A 168 15.18 -0.29 -20.42
C MET A 168 14.02 -0.98 -21.12
N TRP A 169 13.28 -0.24 -21.93
CA TRP A 169 12.16 -0.75 -22.69
C TRP A 169 12.63 -1.27 -24.04
N LEU A 170 12.36 -2.56 -24.29
CA LEU A 170 12.76 -3.29 -25.48
C LEU A 170 11.57 -4.08 -26.03
N SER A 171 11.73 -4.64 -27.23
CA SER A 171 10.92 -5.70 -27.78
C SER A 171 11.77 -6.93 -28.07
N THR A 172 11.14 -8.04 -28.40
CA THR A 172 11.78 -9.27 -28.88
C THR A 172 10.90 -9.92 -29.95
N ASP A 173 11.55 -10.65 -30.87
CA ASP A 173 10.86 -11.54 -31.83
C ASP A 173 10.52 -12.90 -31.20
N LYS A 174 10.78 -13.11 -29.91
CA LYS A 174 10.20 -14.19 -29.13
C LYS A 174 8.78 -13.80 -28.71
N VAL A 175 7.79 -14.58 -29.13
CA VAL A 175 6.41 -14.41 -28.68
C VAL A 175 6.22 -15.23 -27.40
N PHE A 176 5.89 -14.54 -26.29
CA PHE A 176 5.54 -15.18 -25.03
C PHE A 176 4.05 -15.50 -25.01
N ASP A 177 3.66 -16.63 -24.41
CA ASP A 177 2.26 -17.08 -24.36
C ASP A 177 1.49 -16.45 -23.18
N ALA A 178 2.21 -15.83 -22.23
CA ALA A 178 1.70 -15.27 -20.98
C ALA A 178 2.34 -13.92 -20.66
N PHE A 179 1.80 -13.20 -19.70
CA PHE A 179 2.57 -12.15 -19.03
C PHE A 179 3.66 -12.79 -18.20
N THR A 180 4.90 -12.67 -18.62
CA THR A 180 6.04 -13.39 -18.05
C THR A 180 6.93 -12.45 -17.24
N PHE A 181 7.06 -12.75 -15.96
CA PHE A 181 8.11 -12.18 -15.09
C PHE A 181 9.31 -13.13 -15.09
N ILE A 182 10.50 -12.62 -15.45
CA ILE A 182 11.75 -13.34 -15.32
C ILE A 182 12.56 -12.68 -14.22
N VAL A 183 13.02 -13.46 -13.25
CA VAL A 183 13.81 -12.96 -12.12
C VAL A 183 15.07 -13.81 -11.99
N GLU A 184 16.21 -13.24 -12.34
CA GLU A 184 17.51 -13.90 -12.33
C GLU A 184 18.47 -13.29 -11.32
N ARG A 185 19.22 -14.16 -10.67
CA ARG A 185 20.26 -13.79 -9.70
C ARG A 185 21.62 -13.87 -10.33
N PHE A 186 22.38 -12.80 -10.22
CA PHE A 186 23.77 -12.69 -10.64
C PHE A 186 24.65 -12.23 -9.46
N ASP A 187 25.95 -12.29 -9.59
CA ASP A 187 26.90 -11.81 -8.56
C ASP A 187 26.73 -10.31 -8.27
N PHE A 188 26.30 -9.55 -9.27
CA PHE A 188 26.00 -8.13 -9.11
C PHE A 188 24.64 -7.84 -8.43
N GLY A 189 23.76 -8.83 -8.31
CA GLY A 189 22.42 -8.69 -7.73
C GLY A 189 21.32 -9.32 -8.59
N VAL A 190 20.10 -8.77 -8.49
CA VAL A 190 18.91 -9.29 -9.19
C VAL A 190 18.61 -8.46 -10.42
N LEU A 191 18.43 -9.12 -11.55
CA LEU A 191 17.89 -8.57 -12.78
C LEU A 191 16.47 -9.13 -12.99
N GLN A 192 15.53 -8.25 -13.36
CA GLN A 192 14.16 -8.65 -13.60
C GLN A 192 13.68 -8.20 -14.97
N VAL A 193 12.74 -8.98 -15.54
CA VAL A 193 12.14 -8.71 -16.84
C VAL A 193 10.62 -8.79 -16.73
N HIS A 194 9.93 -7.87 -17.42
CA HIS A 194 8.50 -7.91 -17.68
C HIS A 194 8.29 -8.14 -19.18
N ALA A 195 7.81 -9.30 -19.57
CA ALA A 195 7.56 -9.64 -20.98
C ALA A 195 6.10 -10.02 -21.20
N TYR A 196 5.53 -9.59 -22.34
CA TYR A 196 4.18 -9.96 -22.75
C TYR A 196 3.98 -9.77 -24.26
N PRO A 197 3.15 -10.60 -24.92
CA PRO A 197 2.90 -10.46 -26.34
C PRO A 197 2.07 -9.21 -26.62
N TYR A 198 2.33 -8.53 -27.76
CA TYR A 198 1.50 -7.42 -28.23
C TYR A 198 1.14 -7.54 -29.71
N SER A 199 1.67 -8.55 -30.37
CA SER A 199 1.29 -8.98 -31.72
C SER A 199 1.56 -10.47 -31.90
N ALA A 200 1.19 -11.04 -33.04
CA ALA A 200 1.49 -12.43 -33.39
C ALA A 200 3.00 -12.73 -33.59
N GLU A 201 3.83 -11.71 -33.70
CA GLU A 201 5.26 -11.82 -34.05
C GLU A 201 6.19 -11.26 -32.97
N ARG A 202 5.70 -10.51 -31.99
CA ARG A 202 6.53 -9.75 -31.07
C ARG A 202 5.97 -9.67 -29.66
N SER A 203 6.89 -9.61 -28.70
CA SER A 203 6.58 -9.30 -27.31
C SER A 203 7.34 -8.05 -26.84
N THR A 204 6.73 -7.30 -25.94
CA THR A 204 7.43 -6.32 -25.11
C THR A 204 8.41 -7.04 -24.19
N PHE A 205 9.57 -6.42 -23.93
CA PHE A 205 10.61 -6.97 -23.05
C PHE A 205 11.27 -5.83 -22.27
N ILE A 206 10.80 -5.59 -21.04
CA ILE A 206 11.31 -4.52 -20.18
C ILE A 206 12.30 -5.12 -19.20
N VAL A 207 13.55 -4.67 -19.25
CA VAL A 207 14.60 -5.05 -18.29
C VAL A 207 14.68 -4.00 -17.20
N GLU A 208 14.67 -4.42 -15.94
CA GLU A 208 14.70 -3.53 -14.79
C GLU A 208 15.70 -4.01 -13.74
N LEU A 209 16.45 -3.06 -13.13
CA LEU A 209 17.38 -3.30 -12.02
C LEU A 209 17.29 -2.17 -10.99
N ALA A 210 17.52 -2.50 -9.73
CA ALA A 210 17.82 -1.51 -8.71
C ALA A 210 19.16 -0.79 -9.04
N GLU A 211 19.35 0.43 -8.54
CA GLU A 211 20.49 1.29 -8.90
C GLU A 211 21.84 0.62 -8.62
N GLU A 212 22.00 -0.02 -7.47
CA GLU A 212 23.28 -0.63 -7.10
C GLU A 212 23.62 -1.86 -7.95
N PRO A 213 22.72 -2.85 -8.16
CA PRO A 213 22.92 -3.93 -9.14
C PRO A 213 23.23 -3.41 -10.54
N TRP A 214 22.54 -2.36 -10.99
CA TRP A 214 22.77 -1.74 -12.31
C TRP A 214 24.21 -1.21 -12.46
N ARG A 215 24.74 -0.52 -11.42
CA ARG A 215 26.13 -0.05 -11.40
C ARG A 215 27.12 -1.21 -11.35
N ARG A 216 26.91 -2.18 -10.46
CA ARG A 216 27.80 -3.35 -10.33
C ARG A 216 27.84 -4.21 -11.60
N ALA A 217 26.76 -4.22 -12.38
CA ALA A 217 26.73 -4.87 -13.69
C ALA A 217 27.49 -4.11 -14.78
N GLY A 218 28.00 -2.88 -14.51
CA GLY A 218 28.76 -2.05 -15.43
C GLY A 218 27.90 -1.29 -16.43
N PHE A 219 26.59 -1.23 -16.25
CA PHE A 219 25.69 -0.51 -17.15
C PHE A 219 25.85 1.02 -17.06
N ASP A 220 26.34 1.55 -15.93
CA ASP A 220 26.66 2.97 -15.75
C ASP A 220 27.76 3.42 -16.70
N ALA A 221 28.82 2.64 -16.86
CA ALA A 221 29.90 2.92 -17.78
C ALA A 221 29.43 2.89 -19.26
N LEU A 222 28.52 1.97 -19.63
CA LEU A 222 27.94 1.90 -20.96
C LEU A 222 27.01 3.09 -21.24
N ALA A 223 26.25 3.54 -20.25
CA ALA A 223 25.34 4.67 -20.37
C ALA A 223 26.03 6.05 -20.32
N ALA A 224 27.25 6.13 -19.80
CA ALA A 224 27.99 7.40 -19.57
C ALA A 224 28.28 8.23 -20.82
N ARG A 225 28.32 7.61 -22.00
CA ARG A 225 28.60 8.32 -23.27
C ARG A 225 27.51 9.31 -23.69
N GLY A 226 26.31 9.20 -23.11
CA GLY A 226 25.15 9.94 -23.57
C GLY A 226 24.64 9.47 -24.95
N PHE A 227 23.40 9.83 -25.26
CA PHE A 227 22.72 9.39 -26.49
C PHE A 227 21.91 10.53 -27.10
N ALA A 228 21.98 10.69 -28.43
CA ALA A 228 21.14 11.61 -29.16
C ALA A 228 19.65 11.19 -29.09
N ARG A 229 18.75 12.12 -29.38
CA ARG A 229 17.30 11.81 -29.46
C ARG A 229 17.09 10.76 -30.55
N GLY A 230 16.36 9.67 -30.20
CA GLY A 230 16.11 8.54 -31.08
C GLY A 230 17.22 7.48 -31.13
N GLU A 231 18.39 7.75 -30.52
CA GLU A 231 19.49 6.78 -30.45
C GLU A 231 19.24 5.75 -29.33
N SER A 232 19.59 4.47 -29.61
CA SER A 232 19.52 3.38 -28.62
C SER A 232 20.91 3.06 -28.06
N ASP A 233 20.96 2.68 -26.78
CA ASP A 233 22.13 2.11 -26.12
C ASP A 233 22.33 0.66 -26.54
N THR A 234 22.88 0.44 -27.74
CA THR A 234 23.10 -0.87 -28.32
C THR A 234 24.09 -1.75 -27.53
N ALA A 235 25.01 -1.13 -26.77
CA ALA A 235 25.95 -1.83 -25.91
C ALA A 235 25.23 -2.48 -24.72
N SER A 236 24.37 -1.73 -24.04
CA SER A 236 23.53 -2.26 -22.95
C SER A 236 22.53 -3.29 -23.48
N VAL A 237 21.92 -3.08 -24.65
CA VAL A 237 21.01 -4.07 -25.27
C VAL A 237 21.72 -5.40 -25.50
N ARG A 238 22.94 -5.38 -26.05
CA ARG A 238 23.75 -6.59 -26.25
C ARG A 238 24.06 -7.28 -24.92
N ARG A 239 24.46 -6.50 -23.91
CA ARG A 239 24.74 -7.04 -22.57
C ARG A 239 23.51 -7.67 -21.93
N CYS A 240 22.34 -7.08 -22.07
CA CYS A 240 21.07 -7.69 -21.62
C CYS A 240 20.76 -8.99 -22.38
N ALA A 241 20.99 -9.03 -23.70
CA ALA A 241 20.79 -10.25 -24.50
C ALA A 241 21.71 -11.40 -24.06
N GLU A 242 22.97 -11.10 -23.75
CA GLU A 242 23.95 -12.08 -23.22
C GLU A 242 23.50 -12.63 -21.86
N LEU A 243 23.13 -11.75 -20.92
CA LEU A 243 22.72 -12.14 -19.58
C LEU A 243 21.41 -12.98 -19.58
N LEU A 244 20.53 -12.73 -20.56
CA LEU A 244 19.21 -13.35 -20.64
C LEU A 244 19.10 -14.37 -21.79
N ALA A 245 20.22 -14.82 -22.36
CA ALA A 245 20.27 -15.72 -23.52
C ALA A 245 19.44 -17.00 -23.34
N GLY A 246 19.46 -17.60 -22.14
CA GLY A 246 18.67 -18.77 -21.80
C GLY A 246 17.15 -18.56 -21.87
N HIS A 247 16.69 -17.33 -21.63
CA HIS A 247 15.27 -16.98 -21.73
C HIS A 247 14.86 -16.53 -23.13
N LEU A 248 15.79 -16.01 -23.90
CA LEU A 248 15.57 -15.59 -25.29
C LEU A 248 15.59 -16.78 -26.28
N GLU A 249 16.25 -17.89 -25.97
CA GLU A 249 16.26 -19.12 -26.79
C GLU A 249 16.66 -18.86 -28.27
N GLY A 250 17.64 -17.98 -28.46
CA GLY A 250 18.15 -17.61 -29.78
C GLY A 250 17.43 -16.43 -30.45
N HIS A 251 16.35 -15.95 -29.86
CA HIS A 251 15.63 -14.76 -30.33
C HIS A 251 16.38 -13.47 -29.97
N ARG A 252 16.09 -12.38 -30.71
CA ARG A 252 16.78 -11.10 -30.59
C ARG A 252 16.00 -10.11 -29.71
N LEU A 253 16.75 -9.24 -29.00
CA LEU A 253 16.22 -8.00 -28.44
C LEU A 253 16.22 -6.91 -29.51
N ILE A 254 15.11 -6.21 -29.64
CA ILE A 254 14.85 -5.16 -30.63
C ILE A 254 14.70 -3.83 -29.90
N PRO A 255 15.64 -2.90 -30.05
CA PRO A 255 15.55 -1.57 -29.47
C PRO A 255 14.71 -0.60 -30.32
N ASN A 256 14.11 0.39 -29.65
CA ASN A 256 13.48 1.56 -30.28
C ASN A 256 13.72 2.78 -29.40
N ALA A 257 14.75 3.57 -29.69
CA ALA A 257 15.27 4.64 -28.85
C ALA A 257 15.51 4.18 -27.38
N SER A 258 15.87 2.91 -27.21
CA SER A 258 15.98 2.23 -25.92
C SER A 258 17.26 2.62 -25.21
N ARG A 259 17.10 3.09 -23.96
CA ARG A 259 18.20 3.47 -23.06
C ARG A 259 17.75 3.30 -21.61
N TRP A 260 18.70 3.27 -20.69
CA TRP A 260 18.38 3.24 -19.27
C TRP A 260 17.76 4.56 -18.82
N ILE A 261 16.57 4.47 -18.24
CA ILE A 261 15.84 5.61 -17.71
C ILE A 261 15.33 5.29 -16.28
N ARG A 262 15.07 6.37 -15.54
CA ARG A 262 14.41 6.30 -14.23
C ARG A 262 12.93 6.55 -14.40
N PHE A 263 12.13 5.90 -13.59
CA PHE A 263 10.72 6.21 -13.54
C PHE A 263 10.48 7.44 -12.67
N THR A 264 9.63 8.35 -13.15
CA THR A 264 9.18 9.51 -12.38
C THR A 264 7.69 9.36 -12.07
N THR A 265 7.36 9.26 -10.78
CA THR A 265 5.97 9.36 -10.34
C THR A 265 5.58 10.83 -10.27
N VAL A 266 4.60 11.21 -11.09
CA VAL A 266 4.04 12.56 -11.15
C VAL A 266 2.73 12.59 -10.35
N ARG A 267 2.62 13.52 -9.42
CA ARG A 267 1.40 13.88 -8.71
C ARG A 267 1.20 15.38 -8.80
N ASN A 268 -0.04 15.83 -8.88
CA ASN A 268 -0.39 17.23 -8.86
C ASN A 268 -1.47 17.48 -7.81
N ALA A 269 -1.31 18.52 -6.98
CA ALA A 269 -2.30 18.87 -5.96
C ALA A 269 -3.62 19.35 -6.59
N ARG A 270 -3.56 19.88 -7.80
CA ARG A 270 -4.71 20.28 -8.63
C ARG A 270 -4.43 19.93 -10.08
N TRP A 271 -5.48 19.63 -10.85
CA TRP A 271 -5.36 19.28 -12.27
C TRP A 271 -5.88 20.37 -13.20
N ARG A 272 -6.50 21.43 -12.67
CA ARG A 272 -7.09 22.53 -13.42
C ARG A 272 -6.57 23.90 -12.95
N HIS A 273 -6.45 24.82 -13.90
CA HIS A 273 -6.13 26.23 -13.67
C HIS A 273 -6.83 27.10 -14.70
N ARG A 274 -7.79 27.95 -14.27
CA ARG A 274 -8.65 28.71 -15.19
C ARG A 274 -9.30 27.80 -16.24
N ASN A 275 -9.07 28.04 -17.53
CA ASN A 275 -9.53 27.22 -18.65
C ASN A 275 -8.53 26.15 -19.11
N THR A 276 -7.50 25.86 -18.33
CA THR A 276 -6.48 24.84 -18.62
C THR A 276 -6.64 23.64 -17.71
N VAL A 277 -6.54 22.42 -18.28
CA VAL A 277 -6.65 21.15 -17.55
C VAL A 277 -5.54 20.17 -17.97
N LEU A 278 -4.98 19.43 -17.00
CA LEU A 278 -4.00 18.36 -17.24
C LEU A 278 -4.74 17.04 -17.49
N LEU A 279 -4.15 16.21 -18.39
CA LEU A 279 -4.68 14.90 -18.77
C LEU A 279 -3.56 13.87 -18.94
N GLY A 280 -3.77 12.64 -18.48
CA GLY A 280 -2.81 11.55 -18.60
C GLY A 280 -1.49 11.81 -17.87
N ASP A 281 -0.36 11.49 -18.50
CA ASP A 281 0.97 11.62 -17.86
C ASP A 281 1.36 13.06 -17.49
N ALA A 282 0.71 14.06 -18.05
CA ALA A 282 0.86 15.45 -17.61
C ALA A 282 0.24 15.67 -16.22
N ALA A 283 -0.88 15.02 -15.94
CA ALA A 283 -1.57 15.07 -14.65
C ALA A 283 -0.96 14.10 -13.64
N HIS A 284 -0.64 12.88 -14.05
CA HIS A 284 -0.21 11.79 -13.17
C HIS A 284 0.50 10.67 -13.95
N THR A 285 1.46 10.01 -13.32
CA THR A 285 2.04 8.77 -13.84
C THR A 285 1.87 7.63 -12.85
N ALA A 286 1.78 6.41 -13.34
CA ALA A 286 1.78 5.19 -12.54
C ALA A 286 2.79 4.21 -13.13
N HIS A 287 3.58 3.55 -12.26
CA HIS A 287 4.64 2.63 -12.70
C HIS A 287 4.09 1.54 -13.62
N PHE A 288 4.84 1.21 -14.66
CA PHE A 288 4.43 0.26 -15.72
C PHE A 288 4.18 -1.16 -15.22
N SER A 289 4.70 -1.53 -14.06
CA SER A 289 4.57 -2.88 -13.48
C SER A 289 3.12 -3.32 -13.17
N ILE A 290 2.16 -2.40 -13.22
CA ILE A 290 0.72 -2.72 -13.11
C ILE A 290 -0.05 -2.44 -14.41
N GLY A 291 0.64 -2.09 -15.51
CA GLY A 291 0.04 -1.92 -16.84
C GLY A 291 -0.99 -0.80 -16.96
N SER A 292 -0.89 0.30 -16.18
CA SER A 292 -2.00 1.25 -16.05
C SER A 292 -1.83 2.60 -16.76
N GLY A 293 -0.65 2.99 -17.25
CA GLY A 293 -0.42 4.35 -17.76
C GLY A 293 -1.35 4.75 -18.90
N THR A 294 -1.32 4.02 -20.01
CA THR A 294 -2.20 4.29 -21.18
C THR A 294 -3.69 4.12 -20.82
N LYS A 295 -4.02 3.10 -20.01
CA LYS A 295 -5.37 2.89 -19.49
C LYS A 295 -5.90 4.15 -18.81
N LEU A 296 -5.17 4.68 -17.84
CA LEU A 296 -5.57 5.87 -17.08
C LEU A 296 -5.75 7.09 -17.98
N ALA A 297 -4.86 7.28 -18.97
CA ALA A 297 -4.98 8.40 -19.91
C ALA A 297 -6.24 8.32 -20.81
N LEU A 298 -6.64 7.11 -21.25
CA LEU A 298 -7.87 6.92 -22.02
C LEU A 298 -9.12 7.11 -21.12
N GLU A 299 -9.09 6.64 -19.89
CA GLU A 299 -10.17 6.86 -18.93
C GLU A 299 -10.30 8.35 -18.55
N ASP A 300 -9.21 9.09 -18.46
CA ASP A 300 -9.22 10.54 -18.27
C ASP A 300 -9.88 11.24 -19.44
N ALA A 301 -9.56 10.82 -20.68
CA ALA A 301 -10.18 11.35 -21.88
C ALA A 301 -11.71 11.12 -21.89
N LEU A 302 -12.14 9.92 -21.51
CA LEU A 302 -13.57 9.57 -21.35
C LEU A 302 -14.24 10.47 -20.29
N ALA A 303 -13.63 10.64 -19.12
CA ALA A 303 -14.19 11.40 -18.02
C ALA A 303 -14.28 12.90 -18.35
N LEU A 304 -13.24 13.47 -18.95
CA LEU A 304 -13.24 14.88 -19.35
C LEU A 304 -14.29 15.17 -20.42
N ALA A 305 -14.37 14.30 -21.45
CA ALA A 305 -15.39 14.44 -22.50
C ALA A 305 -16.83 14.28 -21.96
N ALA A 306 -17.06 13.35 -21.03
CA ALA A 306 -18.33 13.15 -20.35
C ALA A 306 -18.68 14.38 -19.49
N SER A 307 -17.75 14.92 -18.72
CA SER A 307 -17.96 16.09 -17.86
C SER A 307 -18.30 17.34 -18.67
N LEU A 308 -17.65 17.55 -19.82
CA LEU A 308 -17.97 18.65 -20.74
C LEU A 308 -19.38 18.57 -21.35
N ARG A 309 -19.94 17.37 -21.44
CA ARG A 309 -21.32 17.14 -21.92
C ARG A 309 -22.34 17.30 -20.80
N GLU A 310 -22.02 16.87 -19.59
CA GLU A 310 -22.94 16.78 -18.45
C GLU A 310 -23.08 18.09 -17.68
N GLN A 311 -22.01 18.91 -17.65
CA GLN A 311 -22.00 20.14 -16.88
C GLN A 311 -22.35 21.36 -17.71
N PRO A 312 -23.15 22.31 -17.16
CA PRO A 312 -23.60 23.49 -17.88
C PRO A 312 -22.49 24.53 -18.08
N THR A 313 -21.42 24.49 -17.29
CA THR A 313 -20.30 25.44 -17.33
C THR A 313 -18.97 24.73 -17.47
N LEU A 314 -17.98 25.40 -18.10
CA LEU A 314 -16.65 24.88 -18.22
C LEU A 314 -16.02 24.64 -16.84
N GLU A 315 -16.16 25.59 -15.93
CA GLU A 315 -15.61 25.45 -14.57
C GLU A 315 -16.18 24.22 -13.85
N GLY A 316 -17.50 24.03 -13.94
CA GLY A 316 -18.17 22.84 -13.39
C GLY A 316 -17.68 21.54 -14.03
N ALA A 317 -17.46 21.53 -15.35
CA ALA A 317 -16.94 20.37 -16.07
C ALA A 317 -15.52 19.99 -15.62
N LEU A 318 -14.63 20.96 -15.50
CA LEU A 318 -13.25 20.73 -15.06
C LEU A 318 -13.20 20.30 -13.59
N ALA A 319 -14.08 20.85 -12.75
CA ALA A 319 -14.20 20.44 -11.34
C ALA A 319 -14.74 19.00 -11.22
N ALA A 320 -15.75 18.63 -11.99
CA ALA A 320 -16.32 17.29 -12.00
C ALA A 320 -15.30 16.24 -12.48
N TYR A 321 -14.58 16.54 -13.55
CA TYR A 321 -13.50 15.69 -14.05
C TYR A 321 -12.42 15.42 -12.97
N GLU A 322 -11.89 16.46 -12.33
CA GLU A 322 -10.88 16.32 -11.29
C GLU A 322 -11.42 15.52 -10.08
N ALA A 323 -12.64 15.83 -9.62
CA ALA A 323 -13.27 15.17 -8.49
C ALA A 323 -13.53 13.68 -8.74
N GLU A 324 -13.85 13.31 -9.97
CA GLU A 324 -14.08 11.90 -10.35
C GLU A 324 -12.78 11.12 -10.53
N ARG A 325 -11.84 11.67 -11.28
CA ARG A 325 -10.65 10.92 -11.70
C ARG A 325 -9.58 10.84 -10.62
N ARG A 326 -9.41 11.89 -9.86
CA ARG A 326 -8.32 11.96 -8.89
C ARG A 326 -8.33 10.83 -7.85
N PRO A 327 -9.45 10.47 -7.19
CA PRO A 327 -9.45 9.35 -6.23
C PRO A 327 -9.10 8.00 -6.88
N VAL A 328 -9.56 7.76 -8.11
CA VAL A 328 -9.26 6.54 -8.88
C VAL A 328 -7.78 6.45 -9.21
N VAL A 329 -7.22 7.56 -9.71
CA VAL A 329 -5.79 7.67 -10.05
C VAL A 329 -4.92 7.54 -8.82
N GLU A 330 -5.21 8.24 -7.73
CA GLU A 330 -4.47 8.11 -6.46
C GLU A 330 -4.48 6.68 -5.92
N SER A 331 -5.62 5.98 -6.06
CA SER A 331 -5.71 4.57 -5.73
C SER A 331 -4.83 3.69 -6.62
N ALA A 332 -4.79 3.96 -7.95
CA ALA A 332 -3.91 3.27 -8.89
C ALA A 332 -2.44 3.57 -8.59
N GLN A 333 -2.09 4.83 -8.32
CA GLN A 333 -0.73 5.22 -7.94
C GLN A 333 -0.25 4.54 -6.66
N ARG A 334 -1.09 4.40 -5.62
CA ARG A 334 -0.72 3.65 -4.41
C ARG A 334 -0.39 2.19 -4.71
N ALA A 335 -1.16 1.53 -5.58
CA ALA A 335 -0.89 0.15 -5.98
C ALA A 335 0.38 0.03 -6.86
N ALA A 336 0.59 0.98 -7.78
CA ALA A 336 1.78 1.07 -8.60
C ALA A 336 3.04 1.34 -7.77
N GLN A 337 2.93 2.23 -6.78
CA GLN A 337 4.01 2.53 -5.84
C GLN A 337 4.40 1.29 -5.02
N ALA A 338 3.42 0.59 -4.46
CA ALA A 338 3.67 -0.65 -3.72
C ALA A 338 4.35 -1.72 -4.61
N SER A 339 3.95 -1.83 -5.88
CA SER A 339 4.57 -2.72 -6.85
C SER A 339 6.00 -2.30 -7.20
N LEU A 340 6.24 -1.01 -7.43
CA LEU A 340 7.55 -0.44 -7.72
C LEU A 340 8.53 -0.69 -6.56
N GLU A 341 8.16 -0.34 -5.33
CA GLU A 341 8.98 -0.55 -4.13
C GLU A 341 9.27 -2.03 -3.89
N TRP A 342 8.35 -2.91 -4.24
CA TRP A 342 8.56 -4.34 -4.20
C TRP A 342 9.68 -4.76 -5.17
N PHE A 343 9.69 -4.25 -6.40
CA PHE A 343 10.73 -4.53 -7.39
C PHE A 343 12.08 -3.90 -7.01
N GLU A 344 12.10 -2.69 -6.50
CA GLU A 344 13.33 -2.05 -6.00
C GLU A 344 14.00 -2.86 -4.89
N THR A 345 13.21 -3.60 -4.11
CA THR A 345 13.69 -4.40 -2.98
C THR A 345 13.60 -5.91 -3.20
N ILE A 346 13.49 -6.35 -4.45
CA ILE A 346 13.29 -7.77 -4.83
C ILE A 346 14.34 -8.71 -4.25
N GLY A 347 15.57 -8.24 -4.08
CA GLY A 347 16.68 -8.99 -3.49
C GLY A 347 16.40 -9.51 -2.07
N ARG A 348 15.51 -8.86 -1.32
CA ARG A 348 15.10 -9.29 0.03
C ARG A 348 14.31 -10.60 0.03
N ARG A 349 13.77 -11.01 -1.13
CA ARG A 349 12.85 -12.15 -1.28
C ARG A 349 13.50 -13.35 -1.97
N THR A 350 14.75 -13.23 -2.38
CA THR A 350 15.45 -14.28 -3.14
C THR A 350 15.81 -15.53 -2.30
N GLY A 351 15.49 -15.55 -1.02
CA GLY A 351 15.53 -16.74 -0.17
C GLY A 351 14.24 -17.55 -0.14
N GLN A 352 13.14 -17.06 -0.74
CA GLN A 352 11.87 -17.78 -0.79
C GLN A 352 11.91 -18.91 -1.83
N GLY A 353 11.16 -19.98 -1.57
CA GLY A 353 10.92 -21.02 -2.57
C GLY A 353 10.10 -20.48 -3.76
N PRO A 354 10.19 -21.11 -4.94
CA PRO A 354 9.57 -20.58 -6.17
C PRO A 354 8.08 -20.34 -6.08
N ASP A 355 7.34 -21.19 -5.37
CA ASP A 355 5.90 -21.08 -5.20
C ASP A 355 5.53 -19.87 -4.34
N GLN A 356 6.17 -19.71 -3.19
CA GLN A 356 5.96 -18.55 -2.31
C GLN A 356 6.41 -17.25 -2.97
N PHE A 357 7.55 -17.25 -3.68
CA PHE A 357 8.03 -16.11 -4.42
C PHE A 357 7.03 -15.65 -5.49
N ALA A 358 6.48 -16.59 -6.27
CA ALA A 358 5.46 -16.29 -7.28
C ALA A 358 4.21 -15.67 -6.65
N PHE A 359 3.71 -16.22 -5.54
CA PHE A 359 2.57 -15.67 -4.82
C PHE A 359 2.89 -14.26 -4.25
N ASN A 360 4.08 -14.06 -3.68
CA ASN A 360 4.50 -12.75 -3.16
C ASN A 360 4.56 -11.71 -4.29
N LEU A 361 5.11 -12.09 -5.47
CA LEU A 361 5.16 -11.24 -6.66
C LEU A 361 3.75 -10.89 -7.16
N LEU A 362 2.85 -11.85 -7.26
CA LEU A 362 1.50 -11.62 -7.76
C LEU A 362 0.66 -10.72 -6.82
N THR A 363 0.92 -10.78 -5.52
CA THR A 363 0.21 -9.96 -4.50
C THR A 363 0.93 -8.65 -4.13
N ARG A 364 2.03 -8.29 -4.81
CA ARG A 364 2.90 -7.13 -4.49
C ARG A 364 2.18 -5.78 -4.47
N SER A 365 1.21 -5.60 -5.35
CA SER A 365 0.44 -4.34 -5.47
C SER A 365 -0.59 -4.14 -4.35
N ARG A 366 -0.80 -5.14 -3.50
CA ARG A 366 -1.84 -5.21 -2.44
C ARG A 366 -3.28 -5.07 -2.97
N ARG A 367 -3.48 -5.05 -4.30
CA ARG A 367 -4.82 -5.13 -4.93
C ARG A 367 -5.24 -6.56 -5.21
N VAL A 368 -4.29 -7.38 -5.64
CA VAL A 368 -4.49 -8.80 -5.82
C VAL A 368 -4.28 -9.50 -4.47
N THR A 369 -5.23 -10.30 -4.06
CA THR A 369 -5.25 -10.99 -2.76
C THR A 369 -5.25 -12.49 -2.93
N HIS A 370 -5.07 -13.21 -1.82
CA HIS A 370 -5.23 -14.66 -1.73
C HIS A 370 -6.58 -15.11 -2.32
N GLY A 371 -7.69 -14.48 -1.90
CA GLY A 371 -9.03 -14.81 -2.41
C GLY A 371 -9.22 -14.51 -3.89
N ASN A 372 -8.63 -13.41 -4.40
CA ASN A 372 -8.66 -13.12 -5.82
C ASN A 372 -7.93 -14.18 -6.65
N LEU A 373 -6.74 -14.61 -6.21
CA LEU A 373 -5.97 -15.66 -6.89
C LEU A 373 -6.66 -17.01 -6.78
N ARG A 374 -7.21 -17.35 -5.61
CA ARG A 374 -7.95 -18.59 -5.40
C ARG A 374 -9.21 -18.68 -6.27
N ALA A 375 -9.89 -17.56 -6.50
CA ALA A 375 -11.05 -17.52 -7.40
C ALA A 375 -10.67 -17.69 -8.88
N ARG A 376 -9.47 -17.23 -9.28
CA ARG A 376 -8.96 -17.32 -10.66
C ARG A 376 -8.31 -18.66 -10.95
N ASP A 377 -7.44 -19.10 -10.03
CA ASP A 377 -6.66 -20.33 -10.15
C ASP A 377 -6.53 -21.00 -8.77
N PRO A 378 -7.52 -21.80 -8.35
CA PRO A 378 -7.48 -22.51 -7.08
C PRO A 378 -6.32 -23.52 -7.00
N GLY A 379 -5.89 -24.10 -8.13
CA GLY A 379 -4.77 -25.04 -8.18
C GLY A 379 -3.45 -24.38 -7.84
N PHE A 380 -3.19 -23.19 -8.41
CA PHE A 380 -2.01 -22.39 -8.07
C PHE A 380 -1.95 -22.07 -6.58
N VAL A 381 -3.05 -21.56 -5.99
CA VAL A 381 -3.07 -21.20 -4.57
C VAL A 381 -2.87 -22.42 -3.68
N ALA A 382 -3.52 -23.55 -3.98
CA ALA A 382 -3.35 -24.79 -3.22
C ALA A 382 -1.89 -25.29 -3.23
N ALA A 383 -1.22 -25.24 -4.39
CA ALA A 383 0.20 -25.61 -4.50
C ALA A 383 1.11 -24.71 -3.67
N VAL A 384 0.83 -23.39 -3.64
CA VAL A 384 1.58 -22.44 -2.79
C VAL A 384 1.32 -22.72 -1.30
N GLU A 385 0.07 -22.95 -0.91
CA GLU A 385 -0.30 -23.28 0.47
C GLU A 385 0.40 -24.55 0.96
N GLU A 386 0.47 -25.59 0.12
CA GLU A 386 1.19 -26.86 0.40
C GLU A 386 2.70 -26.64 0.52
N ALA A 387 3.29 -25.92 -0.44
CA ALA A 387 4.73 -25.63 -0.43
C ALA A 387 5.17 -24.85 0.81
N VAL A 388 4.34 -23.88 1.27
CA VAL A 388 4.62 -23.06 2.46
C VAL A 388 4.36 -23.83 3.76
N ALA A 389 3.43 -24.80 3.77
CA ALA A 389 3.17 -25.66 4.94
C ALA A 389 4.36 -26.57 5.30
N GLY A 390 5.26 -26.87 4.33
CA GLY A 390 6.49 -27.62 4.58
C GLY A 390 6.28 -29.02 5.15
N GLY A 391 5.13 -29.66 4.87
CA GLY A 391 4.80 -30.99 5.41
C GLY A 391 4.31 -30.98 6.86
N ALA A 392 3.94 -29.82 7.39
CA ALA A 392 3.28 -29.73 8.71
C ALA A 392 2.00 -30.59 8.72
N PRO A 393 1.64 -31.22 9.85
CA PRO A 393 0.51 -32.15 9.95
C PRO A 393 -0.87 -31.48 9.92
N GLU A 394 -0.95 -30.32 9.30
CA GLU A 394 -2.20 -29.57 9.14
C GLU A 394 -3.09 -30.21 8.07
N ALA A 395 -4.40 -30.16 8.29
CA ALA A 395 -5.34 -30.65 7.30
C ALA A 395 -5.17 -29.87 5.97
N PRO A 396 -5.13 -30.55 4.81
CA PRO A 396 -5.11 -29.89 3.52
C PRO A 396 -6.24 -28.86 3.42
N GLY A 397 -5.93 -27.65 2.89
CA GLY A 397 -6.91 -26.56 2.76
C GLY A 397 -7.09 -25.70 4.03
N THR A 398 -6.26 -25.87 5.06
CA THR A 398 -6.24 -24.92 6.19
C THR A 398 -5.76 -23.53 5.72
N PRO A 399 -6.63 -22.47 5.79
CA PRO A 399 -6.21 -21.13 5.38
C PRO A 399 -5.01 -20.63 6.18
N PRO A 400 -4.10 -19.87 5.58
CA PRO A 400 -2.86 -19.41 6.22
C PRO A 400 -3.04 -18.79 7.60
N MET A 401 -4.11 -17.99 7.80
CA MET A 401 -4.39 -17.34 9.08
C MET A 401 -4.78 -18.30 10.20
N PHE A 402 -5.23 -19.51 9.89
CA PHE A 402 -5.66 -20.52 10.88
C PHE A 402 -4.60 -21.58 11.16
N ARG A 403 -3.40 -21.42 10.62
CA ARG A 403 -2.26 -22.29 10.94
C ARG A 403 -1.68 -21.93 12.31
N PRO A 404 -1.34 -22.92 13.16
CA PRO A 404 -0.75 -22.64 14.46
C PRO A 404 0.64 -21.98 14.34
N LEU A 405 1.08 -21.34 15.41
CA LEU A 405 2.41 -20.79 15.55
C LEU A 405 2.93 -20.97 16.97
N LYS A 406 4.15 -21.46 17.12
CA LYS A 406 4.83 -21.54 18.40
C LYS A 406 5.70 -20.30 18.62
N LEU A 407 5.47 -19.58 19.73
CA LEU A 407 6.30 -18.49 20.23
C LEU A 407 6.85 -18.87 21.61
N ALA A 408 8.16 -18.95 21.77
CA ALA A 408 8.79 -19.51 22.98
C ALA A 408 8.18 -20.88 23.33
N ALA A 409 7.56 -21.05 24.51
CA ALA A 409 6.85 -22.27 24.84
C ALA A 409 5.34 -22.23 24.58
N LEU A 410 4.80 -21.09 24.16
CA LEU A 410 3.38 -20.89 23.91
C LEU A 410 3.00 -21.29 22.48
N GLU A 411 1.97 -22.10 22.32
CA GLU A 411 1.39 -22.43 21.02
C GLU A 411 0.12 -21.59 20.78
N LEU A 412 0.15 -20.78 19.73
CA LEU A 412 -1.01 -20.02 19.27
C LEU A 412 -1.77 -20.88 18.27
N ARG A 413 -3.08 -21.02 18.48
CA ARG A 413 -3.97 -21.84 17.62
C ARG A 413 -4.13 -21.29 16.20
N ASN A 414 -3.94 -19.99 16.02
CA ASN A 414 -3.98 -19.30 14.73
C ASN A 414 -3.10 -18.05 14.77
N ARG A 415 -2.98 -17.37 13.64
CA ARG A 415 -2.04 -16.25 13.44
C ARG A 415 -2.67 -14.87 13.58
N VAL A 416 -3.87 -14.78 14.16
CA VAL A 416 -4.59 -13.51 14.36
C VAL A 416 -4.33 -12.99 15.77
N VAL A 417 -3.87 -11.74 15.86
CA VAL A 417 -3.65 -11.03 17.13
C VAL A 417 -4.65 -9.89 17.22
N VAL A 418 -5.34 -9.77 18.35
CA VAL A 418 -6.01 -8.53 18.73
C VAL A 418 -4.95 -7.66 19.43
N PRO A 419 -4.51 -6.55 18.77
CA PRO A 419 -3.49 -5.69 19.35
C PRO A 419 -4.03 -4.91 20.54
N PRO A 420 -3.17 -4.23 21.32
CA PRO A 420 -3.61 -3.33 22.38
C PRO A 420 -4.58 -2.28 21.85
N LEU A 421 -5.80 -2.29 22.40
CA LEU A 421 -6.89 -1.36 22.06
C LEU A 421 -7.29 -0.64 23.33
N ALA A 422 -6.79 0.60 23.51
CA ALA A 422 -7.05 1.39 24.70
C ALA A 422 -8.55 1.75 24.81
N THR A 423 -9.13 1.49 25.98
CA THR A 423 -10.54 1.78 26.27
C THR A 423 -10.75 3.16 26.88
N PHE A 424 -9.74 3.68 27.58
CA PHE A 424 -9.81 4.93 28.38
C PHE A 424 -11.00 4.94 29.35
N THR A 425 -11.21 3.82 30.03
CA THR A 425 -12.33 3.63 30.98
C THR A 425 -11.89 3.37 32.41
N ALA A 426 -10.58 3.31 32.68
CA ALA A 426 -10.04 3.06 34.00
C ALA A 426 -10.47 4.15 34.99
N VAL A 427 -10.67 3.76 36.25
CA VAL A 427 -10.89 4.63 37.39
C VAL A 427 -9.82 4.28 38.44
N ASP A 428 -9.14 5.29 38.99
CA ASP A 428 -8.02 5.07 39.89
C ASP A 428 -6.93 4.14 39.31
N ALA A 429 -6.76 4.20 37.99
CA ALA A 429 -5.88 3.35 37.24
C ALA A 429 -6.14 1.82 37.37
N LEU A 430 -7.30 1.42 37.81
CA LEU A 430 -7.77 0.04 37.84
C LEU A 430 -8.44 -0.31 36.51
N PRO A 431 -8.25 -1.52 35.95
CA PRO A 431 -8.99 -1.98 34.79
C PRO A 431 -10.50 -2.02 35.10
N SER A 432 -11.32 -1.58 34.17
CA SER A 432 -12.77 -1.38 34.34
C SER A 432 -13.57 -2.64 33.97
N ALA A 433 -14.88 -2.59 34.26
CA ALA A 433 -15.83 -3.58 33.75
C ALA A 433 -15.89 -3.60 32.22
N PHE A 434 -15.62 -2.47 31.55
CA PHE A 434 -15.57 -2.38 30.10
C PHE A 434 -14.32 -3.09 29.55
N ASP A 435 -13.14 -2.94 30.19
CA ASP A 435 -11.94 -3.70 29.83
C ASP A 435 -12.20 -5.20 29.92
N ARG A 436 -12.89 -5.67 30.98
CA ARG A 436 -13.30 -7.08 31.13
C ARG A 436 -14.22 -7.53 29.97
N ALA A 437 -15.25 -6.75 29.66
CA ALA A 437 -16.19 -7.07 28.59
C ALA A 437 -15.51 -7.13 27.24
N GLN A 438 -14.65 -6.16 26.90
CA GLN A 438 -13.90 -6.10 25.64
C GLN A 438 -12.93 -7.28 25.51
N LEU A 439 -12.10 -7.56 26.51
CA LEU A 439 -11.15 -8.68 26.48
C LEU A 439 -11.86 -10.03 26.39
N THR A 440 -12.97 -10.21 27.13
CA THR A 440 -13.79 -11.40 27.05
C THR A 440 -14.39 -11.60 25.65
N ALA A 441 -14.95 -10.54 25.06
CA ALA A 441 -15.53 -10.60 23.71
C ALA A 441 -14.48 -11.01 22.66
N HIS A 442 -13.29 -10.39 22.69
CA HIS A 442 -12.21 -10.72 21.77
C HIS A 442 -11.63 -12.14 22.01
N ALA A 443 -11.51 -12.58 23.26
CA ALA A 443 -11.04 -13.93 23.58
C ALA A 443 -12.03 -14.99 23.09
N LEU A 444 -13.34 -14.75 23.21
CA LEU A 444 -14.40 -15.61 22.66
C LEU A 444 -14.49 -15.50 21.13
N GLY A 445 -14.00 -14.41 20.54
CA GLY A 445 -14.00 -14.14 19.11
C GLY A 445 -13.06 -15.00 18.26
N GLY A 446 -12.27 -15.90 18.88
CA GLY A 446 -11.48 -16.91 18.21
C GLY A 446 -10.09 -16.45 17.75
N ALA A 447 -9.60 -15.27 18.14
CA ALA A 447 -8.23 -14.85 17.89
C ALA A 447 -7.19 -15.79 18.52
N GLY A 448 -6.00 -15.89 17.96
CA GLY A 448 -4.89 -16.67 18.50
C GLY A 448 -4.25 -16.04 19.72
N LEU A 449 -4.30 -14.71 19.85
CA LEU A 449 -3.77 -13.94 20.96
C LEU A 449 -4.57 -12.64 21.12
N VAL A 450 -4.88 -12.26 22.35
CA VAL A 450 -5.50 -10.97 22.67
C VAL A 450 -4.55 -10.21 23.61
N ILE A 451 -4.16 -8.98 23.27
CA ILE A 451 -3.26 -8.16 24.08
C ILE A 451 -4.05 -7.01 24.70
N ALA A 452 -4.13 -7.01 26.03
CA ALA A 452 -4.67 -5.90 26.81
C ALA A 452 -3.72 -4.69 26.71
N GLY A 453 -4.24 -3.52 26.60
CA GLY A 453 -3.36 -2.39 26.57
C GLY A 453 -4.10 -1.10 26.60
N MET A 454 -3.40 0.04 26.66
CA MET A 454 -2.01 0.20 27.12
C MET A 454 -2.01 0.33 28.64
N THR A 455 -1.10 -0.37 29.33
CA THR A 455 -1.05 -0.42 30.77
C THR A 455 0.21 0.31 31.26
N ALA A 456 0.04 1.37 32.05
CA ALA A 456 1.13 2.22 32.50
C ALA A 456 1.95 1.56 33.62
N VAL A 457 3.27 1.75 33.62
CA VAL A 457 4.20 1.23 34.65
C VAL A 457 4.38 2.18 35.84
N THR A 458 3.93 3.43 35.73
CA THR A 458 3.93 4.44 36.77
C THR A 458 2.71 5.36 36.66
N PRO A 459 2.34 6.12 37.73
CA PRO A 459 1.28 7.12 37.65
C PRO A 459 1.54 8.16 36.54
N GLU A 460 2.77 8.64 36.41
CA GLU A 460 3.18 9.66 35.44
C GLU A 460 3.30 9.07 34.01
N GLY A 461 3.47 7.77 33.92
CA GLY A 461 3.55 7.04 32.64
C GLY A 461 2.23 6.87 31.92
N ARG A 462 1.09 7.30 32.49
CA ARG A 462 -0.22 7.25 31.84
C ARG A 462 -0.33 8.27 30.72
N ALA A 463 -0.97 7.90 29.63
CA ALA A 463 -1.30 8.85 28.57
C ALA A 463 -2.44 9.81 29.01
N THR A 464 -3.47 9.24 29.66
CA THR A 464 -4.60 9.96 30.23
C THR A 464 -4.84 9.48 31.67
N ASP A 465 -5.59 10.24 32.45
CA ASP A 465 -6.05 9.84 33.78
C ASP A 465 -6.91 8.56 33.78
N ARG A 466 -7.43 8.18 32.61
CA ARG A 466 -8.30 7.03 32.40
C ARG A 466 -7.56 5.80 31.81
N CYS A 467 -6.24 5.77 31.87
CA CYS A 467 -5.43 4.60 31.52
C CYS A 467 -5.25 3.68 32.73
N PRO A 468 -5.37 2.34 32.56
CA PRO A 468 -5.03 1.42 33.62
C PRO A 468 -3.53 1.36 33.88
N GLY A 469 -3.15 0.95 35.08
CA GLY A 469 -1.77 0.77 35.50
C GLY A 469 -1.48 -0.63 36.04
N LEU A 470 -0.18 -0.89 36.30
CA LEU A 470 0.28 -2.13 36.93
C LEU A 470 1.52 -1.91 37.86
N TRP A 471 1.51 -0.81 38.59
CA TRP A 471 2.59 -0.45 39.51
C TRP A 471 2.30 -0.73 41.02
N SER A 472 1.09 -1.21 41.35
CA SER A 472 0.66 -1.44 42.75
C SER A 472 -0.07 -2.75 42.92
N ASP A 473 -0.16 -3.24 44.16
CA ASP A 473 -0.84 -4.50 44.49
C ASP A 473 -2.34 -4.47 44.22
N PRO A 474 -3.10 -3.37 44.45
CA PRO A 474 -4.50 -3.32 44.04
C PRO A 474 -4.70 -3.50 42.50
N GLN A 475 -3.82 -2.92 41.71
CA GLN A 475 -3.85 -3.08 40.24
C GLN A 475 -3.54 -4.52 39.82
N GLU A 476 -2.52 -5.14 40.42
CA GLU A 476 -2.20 -6.56 40.19
C GLU A 476 -3.40 -7.46 40.51
N ALA A 477 -4.05 -7.24 41.66
CA ALA A 477 -5.24 -8.01 42.07
C ALA A 477 -6.42 -7.83 41.08
N ALA A 478 -6.68 -6.59 40.63
CA ALA A 478 -7.74 -6.31 39.65
C ALA A 478 -7.45 -6.93 38.28
N TRP A 479 -6.20 -6.88 37.81
CA TRP A 479 -5.82 -7.55 36.57
C TRP A 479 -5.90 -9.07 36.69
N ARG A 480 -5.49 -9.67 37.83
CA ARG A 480 -5.64 -11.12 38.07
C ARG A 480 -7.11 -11.53 38.03
N GLU A 481 -8.00 -10.82 38.73
CA GLU A 481 -9.44 -11.08 38.70
C GLU A 481 -9.99 -11.04 37.25
N LEU A 482 -9.55 -10.06 36.47
CA LEU A 482 -9.98 -9.93 35.07
C LEU A 482 -9.46 -11.11 34.22
N VAL A 483 -8.18 -11.45 34.31
CA VAL A 483 -7.58 -12.58 33.60
C VAL A 483 -8.29 -13.90 33.97
N ASP A 484 -8.53 -14.12 35.25
CA ASP A 484 -9.24 -15.33 35.73
C ASP A 484 -10.68 -15.40 35.19
N ALA A 485 -11.38 -14.27 35.14
CA ALA A 485 -12.73 -14.19 34.56
C ALA A 485 -12.75 -14.51 33.05
N VAL A 486 -11.77 -14.05 32.28
CA VAL A 486 -11.64 -14.38 30.85
C VAL A 486 -11.31 -15.86 30.67
N ARG A 487 -10.38 -16.39 31.46
CA ARG A 487 -9.98 -17.81 31.42
C ARG A 487 -11.09 -18.79 31.81
N ALA A 488 -12.04 -18.34 32.64
CA ALA A 488 -13.20 -19.15 32.98
C ALA A 488 -14.11 -19.46 31.77
N VAL A 489 -14.01 -18.70 30.68
CA VAL A 489 -14.86 -18.82 29.48
C VAL A 489 -14.09 -19.02 28.18
N SER A 490 -12.77 -18.84 28.17
CA SER A 490 -11.93 -18.96 26.97
C SER A 490 -10.53 -19.47 27.31
N ASP A 491 -9.97 -20.28 26.42
CA ASP A 491 -8.58 -20.76 26.44
C ASP A 491 -7.65 -19.92 25.57
N THR A 492 -8.13 -18.79 25.04
CA THR A 492 -7.31 -17.86 24.22
C THR A 492 -6.23 -17.23 25.09
N PRO A 493 -4.95 -17.28 24.70
CA PRO A 493 -3.86 -16.61 25.39
C PRO A 493 -4.10 -15.11 25.51
N ILE A 494 -3.79 -14.56 26.72
CA ILE A 494 -3.97 -13.15 27.05
C ILE A 494 -2.61 -12.53 27.31
N GLY A 495 -2.27 -11.48 26.55
CA GLY A 495 -1.11 -10.63 26.78
C GLY A 495 -1.46 -9.30 27.42
N VAL A 496 -0.43 -8.58 27.89
CA VAL A 496 -0.54 -7.19 28.33
C VAL A 496 0.58 -6.36 27.73
N GLN A 497 0.24 -5.14 27.27
CA GLN A 497 1.26 -4.17 26.82
C GLN A 497 1.62 -3.22 27.98
N LEU A 498 2.89 -3.22 28.38
CA LEU A 498 3.44 -2.26 29.31
C LEU A 498 3.98 -1.00 28.60
N THR A 499 3.68 0.15 29.17
CA THR A 499 4.04 1.43 28.57
C THR A 499 4.37 2.51 29.60
N HIS A 500 5.16 3.49 29.16
CA HIS A 500 5.26 4.83 29.74
C HIS A 500 5.04 5.84 28.62
N ALA A 501 3.97 6.61 28.70
CA ALA A 501 3.52 7.49 27.59
C ALA A 501 4.55 8.60 27.24
N GLY A 502 5.46 8.93 28.17
CA GLY A 502 6.50 9.93 27.89
C GLY A 502 5.86 11.28 27.51
N ARG A 503 6.35 11.91 26.46
CA ARG A 503 5.86 13.21 25.97
C ARG A 503 4.40 13.22 25.50
N ARG A 504 3.77 12.05 25.41
CA ARG A 504 2.32 11.90 25.12
C ARG A 504 1.47 11.74 26.38
N ALA A 505 2.05 11.88 27.57
CA ALA A 505 1.36 11.78 28.84
C ALA A 505 0.57 13.07 29.17
N SER A 506 -0.24 13.00 30.26
CA SER A 506 -0.96 14.14 30.84
C SER A 506 -1.95 14.81 29.88
N ARG A 507 -2.75 13.98 29.15
CA ARG A 507 -3.74 14.44 28.18
C ARG A 507 -5.15 13.95 28.52
N ALA A 508 -6.13 14.69 28.05
CA ALA A 508 -7.52 14.25 28.08
C ALA A 508 -7.72 13.03 27.15
N VAL A 509 -8.79 12.30 27.37
CA VAL A 509 -9.16 11.18 26.51
C VAL A 509 -9.29 11.65 25.04
N PRO A 510 -8.68 10.95 24.07
CA PRO A 510 -8.78 11.30 22.66
C PRO A 510 -10.23 11.30 22.16
N GLY A 511 -10.57 12.32 21.37
CA GLY A 511 -11.79 12.31 20.56
C GLY A 511 -11.64 11.43 19.30
N PRO A 512 -12.67 11.42 18.43
CA PRO A 512 -12.64 10.65 17.17
C PRO A 512 -11.47 11.01 16.26
N ASP A 513 -10.92 12.20 16.40
CA ASP A 513 -9.89 12.76 15.52
C ASP A 513 -8.45 12.49 16.01
N GLY A 514 -8.25 11.74 17.10
CA GLY A 514 -6.92 11.29 17.50
C GLY A 514 -6.46 11.71 18.91
N THR A 515 -5.34 12.45 19.04
CA THR A 515 -4.72 12.79 20.32
C THR A 515 -5.57 13.82 21.10
N GLY A 516 -5.90 13.52 22.35
CA GLY A 516 -6.63 14.46 23.21
C GLY A 516 -5.80 15.72 23.54
N PRO A 517 -6.43 16.87 23.89
CA PRO A 517 -5.73 18.07 24.31
C PRO A 517 -4.99 17.84 25.65
N PRO A 518 -3.99 18.66 25.99
CA PRO A 518 -3.37 18.63 27.30
C PRO A 518 -4.40 18.80 28.45
N LEU A 519 -4.20 18.13 29.56
CA LEU A 519 -5.02 18.35 30.74
C LEU A 519 -4.78 19.76 31.30
N THR A 520 -5.85 20.54 31.49
CA THR A 520 -5.82 21.86 32.06
C THR A 520 -5.85 21.82 33.60
N GLU A 521 -6.49 20.79 34.16
CA GLU A 521 -6.59 20.54 35.61
C GLU A 521 -6.18 19.09 35.90
N GLY A 522 -5.52 18.84 37.01
CA GLY A 522 -5.08 17.50 37.42
C GLY A 522 -3.97 16.91 36.58
N GLY A 523 -3.33 17.69 35.72
CA GLY A 523 -2.19 17.26 34.93
C GLY A 523 -0.94 16.99 35.81
N TRP A 524 -0.02 16.18 35.28
CA TRP A 524 1.22 15.80 35.96
C TRP A 524 2.45 16.10 35.10
N PRO A 525 3.66 16.20 35.70
CA PRO A 525 4.90 16.43 34.98
C PRO A 525 5.17 15.35 33.96
N VAL A 526 5.61 15.76 32.77
CA VAL A 526 5.85 14.85 31.62
C VAL A 526 7.33 14.62 31.46
N LEU A 527 7.74 13.35 31.39
CA LEU A 527 9.11 12.89 31.20
C LEU A 527 9.39 12.56 29.74
N ALA A 528 10.56 12.95 29.21
CA ALA A 528 10.98 12.60 27.84
C ALA A 528 12.49 12.46 27.72
N ALA A 529 12.94 11.98 26.53
CA ALA A 529 14.35 11.97 26.17
C ALA A 529 14.94 13.39 26.07
N SER A 530 14.14 14.33 25.56
CA SER A 530 14.53 15.76 25.44
C SER A 530 13.30 16.66 25.66
N PRO A 531 13.48 17.94 26.01
CA PRO A 531 12.38 18.86 26.29
C PRO A 531 11.66 19.33 25.00
N LEU A 532 11.10 18.39 24.28
CA LEU A 532 10.37 18.62 23.03
C LEU A 532 8.91 18.17 23.20
N PRO A 533 7.93 19.10 23.19
CA PRO A 533 6.52 18.73 23.34
C PRO A 533 6.05 17.90 22.13
N TRP A 534 4.95 17.16 22.30
CA TRP A 534 4.35 16.37 21.22
C TRP A 534 3.79 17.25 20.09
N ASP A 535 3.10 18.29 20.45
CA ASP A 535 2.50 19.31 19.57
C ASP A 535 2.73 20.71 20.16
N ALA A 536 2.33 21.74 19.41
CA ALA A 536 2.57 23.13 19.78
C ALA A 536 1.92 23.55 21.13
N ASP A 537 0.78 22.93 21.44
CA ASP A 537 -0.01 23.23 22.65
C ASP A 537 0.27 22.21 23.78
N GLY A 538 1.14 21.23 23.54
CA GLY A 538 1.46 20.17 24.52
C GLY A 538 2.27 20.64 25.70
N PRO A 539 2.20 19.92 26.84
CA PRO A 539 3.03 20.24 28.00
C PRO A 539 4.52 20.07 27.60
N LEU A 540 5.35 21.04 28.04
CA LEU A 540 6.80 20.94 27.86
C LEU A 540 7.34 19.81 28.76
N PRO A 541 7.86 18.72 28.21
CA PRO A 541 8.43 17.65 29.00
C PRO A 541 9.79 18.06 29.57
N HIS A 542 10.15 17.52 30.74
CA HIS A 542 11.52 17.62 31.23
C HIS A 542 12.37 16.44 30.75
N GLU A 543 13.63 16.72 30.48
CA GLU A 543 14.61 15.72 30.11
C GLU A 543 14.91 14.79 31.29
N ALA A 544 14.81 13.48 31.09
CA ALA A 544 15.05 12.50 32.12
C ALA A 544 16.53 12.49 32.57
N ASN A 545 16.80 12.63 33.86
CA ASN A 545 18.13 12.45 34.43
C ASN A 545 18.45 10.97 34.70
N SER A 546 19.69 10.65 35.03
CA SER A 546 20.15 9.27 35.23
C SER A 546 19.40 8.51 36.32
N VAL A 547 18.97 9.20 37.39
CA VAL A 547 18.18 8.60 38.48
C VAL A 547 16.79 8.22 37.99
N GLN A 548 16.16 9.09 37.20
CA GLN A 548 14.85 8.84 36.60
C GLN A 548 14.90 7.72 35.55
N LEU A 549 15.97 7.64 34.74
CA LEU A 549 16.16 6.55 33.79
C LEU A 549 16.30 5.18 34.48
N ALA A 550 17.05 5.12 35.57
CA ALA A 550 17.17 3.91 36.38
C ALA A 550 15.83 3.54 37.05
N ALA A 551 15.06 4.52 37.53
CA ALA A 551 13.72 4.30 38.10
C ALA A 551 12.76 3.72 37.04
N VAL A 552 12.70 4.34 35.86
CA VAL A 552 11.88 3.83 34.75
C VAL A 552 12.21 2.37 34.41
N THR A 553 13.50 2.01 34.35
CA THR A 553 13.94 0.63 34.12
C THR A 553 13.43 -0.33 35.21
N ALA A 554 13.52 0.08 36.47
CA ALA A 554 13.02 -0.70 37.61
C ALA A 554 11.50 -0.84 37.59
N ASP A 555 10.76 0.22 37.22
CA ASP A 555 9.30 0.25 37.15
C ASP A 555 8.76 -0.70 36.07
N PHE A 556 9.42 -0.77 34.90
CA PHE A 556 9.09 -1.75 33.88
C PHE A 556 9.33 -3.20 34.37
N ALA A 557 10.44 -3.48 35.06
CA ALA A 557 10.72 -4.80 35.62
C ALA A 557 9.68 -5.18 36.70
N ALA A 558 9.38 -4.29 37.62
CA ALA A 558 8.38 -4.51 38.67
C ALA A 558 6.98 -4.75 38.10
N SER A 559 6.61 -4.00 37.07
CA SER A 559 5.32 -4.20 36.35
C SER A 559 5.28 -5.52 35.59
N ALA A 560 6.41 -5.98 35.01
CA ALA A 560 6.51 -7.27 34.36
C ALA A 560 6.35 -8.44 35.36
N GLU A 561 6.95 -8.34 36.56
CA GLU A 561 6.73 -9.33 37.62
C GLU A 561 5.26 -9.40 38.03
N ARG A 562 4.60 -8.25 38.19
CA ARG A 562 3.16 -8.14 38.50
C ARG A 562 2.30 -8.76 37.39
N ALA A 563 2.65 -8.49 36.13
CA ALA A 563 1.97 -9.11 34.98
C ALA A 563 2.11 -10.66 35.01
N ALA A 564 3.30 -11.18 35.35
CA ALA A 564 3.50 -12.62 35.48
C ALA A 564 2.65 -13.23 36.62
N ARG A 565 2.54 -12.55 37.77
CA ARG A 565 1.72 -12.99 38.92
C ARG A 565 0.22 -12.81 38.65
N ALA A 566 -0.18 -11.78 37.90
CA ALA A 566 -1.56 -11.61 37.45
C ALA A 566 -2.02 -12.67 36.45
N GLY A 567 -1.07 -13.43 35.90
CA GLY A 567 -1.40 -14.60 35.09
C GLY A 567 -1.35 -14.36 33.58
N PHE A 568 -0.83 -13.24 33.09
CA PHE A 568 -0.71 -13.01 31.64
C PHE A 568 0.23 -14.01 30.98
N ASP A 569 -0.12 -14.47 29.76
CA ASP A 569 0.64 -15.45 28.97
C ASP A 569 1.73 -14.81 28.14
N VAL A 570 1.53 -13.55 27.71
CA VAL A 570 2.40 -12.78 26.83
C VAL A 570 2.63 -11.38 27.38
N LEU A 571 3.85 -10.88 27.30
CA LEU A 571 4.18 -9.49 27.60
C LEU A 571 4.59 -8.76 26.33
N GLU A 572 4.05 -7.58 26.10
CA GLU A 572 4.50 -6.67 25.04
C GLU A 572 5.04 -5.36 25.63
N LEU A 573 6.21 -4.93 25.19
CA LEU A 573 6.81 -3.65 25.56
C LEU A 573 6.55 -2.60 24.47
N GLN A 574 6.02 -1.44 24.83
CA GLN A 574 5.73 -0.35 23.90
C GLN A 574 6.97 0.52 23.65
N PHE A 575 7.71 0.23 22.57
CA PHE A 575 8.85 1.01 22.10
C PHE A 575 8.51 1.85 20.85
N GLY A 576 7.24 1.96 20.51
CA GLY A 576 6.73 2.70 19.35
C GLY A 576 5.84 3.90 19.73
N HIS A 577 5.27 4.52 18.70
CA HIS A 577 4.18 5.51 18.74
C HIS A 577 4.48 6.78 19.58
N GLY A 578 5.75 7.20 19.66
CA GLY A 578 6.14 8.40 20.37
C GLY A 578 6.04 8.32 21.91
N HIS A 579 5.86 7.12 22.47
CA HIS A 579 5.95 6.84 23.88
C HIS A 579 7.40 7.02 24.38
N LEU A 580 7.65 6.92 25.69
CA LEU A 580 8.95 7.26 26.27
C LEU A 580 10.12 6.55 25.55
N LEU A 581 10.08 5.24 25.44
CA LEU A 581 11.16 4.44 24.84
C LEU A 581 11.29 4.69 23.32
N SER A 582 10.18 4.88 22.62
CA SER A 582 10.16 5.39 21.25
C SER A 582 10.85 6.75 21.12
N GLY A 583 10.63 7.62 22.11
CA GLY A 583 11.24 8.95 22.17
C GLY A 583 12.76 8.91 22.29
N PHE A 584 13.32 7.87 22.89
CA PHE A 584 14.78 7.64 22.92
C PHE A 584 15.31 7.09 21.60
N LEU A 585 14.55 6.23 20.91
CA LEU A 585 14.97 5.61 19.65
C LEU A 585 15.03 6.61 18.48
N SER A 586 14.06 7.51 18.35
CA SER A 586 13.97 8.41 17.23
C SER A 586 14.95 9.60 17.33
N PRO A 587 15.71 9.91 16.25
CA PRO A 587 16.57 11.08 16.21
C PRO A 587 15.78 12.40 16.19
N LEU A 588 14.49 12.38 15.88
CA LEU A 588 13.62 13.59 15.88
C LEU A 588 13.27 14.02 17.29
N THR A 589 13.24 13.10 18.23
CA THR A 589 12.77 13.32 19.61
C THR A 589 13.86 13.20 20.67
N ASN A 590 15.00 12.62 20.31
CA ASN A 590 16.17 12.48 21.18
C ASN A 590 17.28 13.43 20.73
N ARG A 591 17.44 14.54 21.44
CA ARG A 591 18.47 15.58 21.22
C ARG A 591 19.55 15.56 22.31
N ARG A 592 19.62 14.48 23.10
CA ARG A 592 20.60 14.34 24.18
C ARG A 592 22.03 14.31 23.66
N THR A 593 22.93 14.81 24.49
CA THR A 593 24.38 14.83 24.23
C THR A 593 25.17 13.94 25.18
N ASP A 594 24.47 13.20 26.05
CA ASP A 594 25.05 12.20 26.98
C ASP A 594 25.03 10.78 26.37
N GLY A 595 25.37 9.77 27.17
CA GLY A 595 25.41 8.37 26.75
C GLY A 595 24.06 7.74 26.33
N TYR A 596 22.96 8.48 26.30
CA TYR A 596 21.61 8.06 25.89
C TYR A 596 21.10 8.76 24.62
N GLY A 597 21.93 9.59 23.95
CA GLY A 597 21.55 10.33 22.74
C GLY A 597 22.65 10.30 21.66
N GLY A 598 22.37 10.90 20.48
CA GLY A 598 23.30 10.95 19.35
C GLY A 598 23.26 9.67 18.50
N PRO A 599 24.36 8.92 18.33
CA PRO A 599 24.40 7.70 17.51
C PRO A 599 23.37 6.64 17.96
N LEU A 600 22.90 5.81 17.01
CA LEU A 600 21.88 4.79 17.29
C LEU A 600 22.22 3.90 18.49
N ALA A 601 23.49 3.49 18.64
CA ALA A 601 23.92 2.65 19.77
C ALA A 601 23.66 3.30 21.15
N GLN A 602 23.78 4.63 21.25
CA GLN A 602 23.46 5.37 22.48
C GLN A 602 21.94 5.57 22.63
N ARG A 603 21.23 5.84 21.55
CA ARG A 603 19.76 5.93 21.57
C ARG A 603 19.08 4.61 21.97
N LEU A 604 19.70 3.47 21.65
CA LEU A 604 19.26 2.12 22.02
C LEU A 604 19.49 1.80 23.49
N ARG A 605 20.35 2.53 24.20
CA ARG A 605 20.83 2.15 25.55
C ARG A 605 19.68 1.97 26.55
N LEU A 606 18.83 2.96 26.75
CA LEU A 606 17.69 2.84 27.68
C LEU A 606 16.70 1.73 27.25
N PRO A 607 16.24 1.68 25.97
CA PRO A 607 15.40 0.59 25.50
C PRO A 607 15.96 -0.80 25.81
N LEU A 608 17.27 -1.02 25.64
CA LEU A 608 17.91 -2.30 25.92
C LEU A 608 18.09 -2.56 27.42
N GLU A 609 18.38 -1.53 28.24
CA GLU A 609 18.39 -1.64 29.69
C GLU A 609 17.03 -2.09 30.23
N VAL A 610 15.94 -1.50 29.72
CA VAL A 610 14.56 -1.90 30.06
C VAL A 610 14.27 -3.34 29.59
N LEU A 611 14.61 -3.69 28.34
CA LEU A 611 14.38 -5.04 27.81
C LEU A 611 15.12 -6.09 28.65
N ALA A 612 16.38 -5.85 28.98
CA ALA A 612 17.19 -6.76 29.81
C ALA A 612 16.64 -6.93 31.22
N ALA A 613 16.22 -5.83 31.87
CA ALA A 613 15.61 -5.85 33.19
C ALA A 613 14.29 -6.63 33.21
N VAL A 614 13.45 -6.41 32.21
CA VAL A 614 12.20 -7.14 32.05
C VAL A 614 12.46 -8.62 31.73
N ARG A 615 13.39 -8.94 30.83
CA ARG A 615 13.72 -10.34 30.49
C ARG A 615 14.21 -11.13 31.71
N ALA A 616 14.93 -10.48 32.60
CA ALA A 616 15.45 -11.11 33.82
C ALA A 616 14.35 -11.60 34.78
N VAL A 617 13.18 -10.97 34.77
CA VAL A 617 12.07 -11.29 35.70
C VAL A 617 10.88 -11.96 35.00
N TRP A 618 10.70 -11.77 33.67
CA TRP A 618 9.62 -12.40 32.92
C TRP A 618 9.93 -13.88 32.69
N PRO A 619 8.98 -14.82 32.92
CA PRO A 619 9.24 -16.26 32.77
C PRO A 619 9.73 -16.63 31.37
N ALA A 620 10.85 -17.38 31.28
CA ALA A 620 11.53 -17.71 30.01
C ALA A 620 10.63 -18.46 28.99
N GLY A 621 9.65 -19.23 29.47
CA GLY A 621 8.72 -19.95 28.61
C GLY A 621 7.56 -19.08 28.05
N ARG A 622 7.35 -17.89 28.59
CA ARG A 622 6.31 -16.97 28.13
C ARG A 622 6.90 -15.96 27.14
N PRO A 623 6.26 -15.74 25.98
CA PRO A 623 6.75 -14.81 24.97
C PRO A 623 6.88 -13.37 25.49
N LEU A 624 7.97 -12.71 25.11
CA LEU A 624 8.23 -11.28 25.30
C LEU A 624 8.29 -10.60 23.93
N LEU A 625 7.29 -9.80 23.62
CA LEU A 625 7.17 -9.02 22.37
C LEU A 625 7.64 -7.60 22.60
N VAL A 626 8.15 -6.98 21.54
CA VAL A 626 8.47 -5.55 21.54
C VAL A 626 7.78 -4.89 20.36
N ARG A 627 6.96 -3.87 20.62
CA ARG A 627 6.30 -3.08 19.57
C ARG A 627 7.11 -1.84 19.24
N ILE A 628 7.43 -1.65 17.96
CA ILE A 628 8.25 -0.53 17.47
C ILE A 628 7.51 0.35 16.46
N SER A 629 8.01 1.57 16.24
CA SER A 629 7.73 2.36 15.04
C SER A 629 8.91 2.27 14.09
N ALA A 630 8.80 1.43 13.05
CA ALA A 630 9.87 1.18 12.09
C ALA A 630 10.13 2.35 11.13
N SER A 631 9.30 3.38 11.15
CA SER A 631 9.46 4.65 10.41
C SER A 631 8.72 5.76 11.15
N ASP A 632 9.29 6.94 11.18
CA ASP A 632 8.64 8.12 11.77
C ASP A 632 7.76 8.87 10.75
N TRP A 633 7.81 8.50 9.49
CA TRP A 633 7.15 9.19 8.37
C TRP A 633 7.41 10.70 8.32
N ALA A 634 8.60 11.09 8.74
CA ALA A 634 9.08 12.47 8.74
C ALA A 634 10.56 12.54 8.35
N ALA A 635 10.95 13.60 7.67
CA ALA A 635 12.34 13.78 7.24
C ALA A 635 13.29 13.82 8.46
N GLY A 636 14.41 13.11 8.37
CA GLY A 636 15.38 12.98 9.46
C GLY A 636 14.98 12.03 10.58
N GLY A 637 13.86 11.28 10.41
CA GLY A 637 13.43 10.24 11.34
C GLY A 637 14.13 8.89 11.15
N THR A 638 13.64 7.88 11.84
CA THR A 638 14.12 6.49 11.78
C THR A 638 14.12 5.95 10.36
N THR A 639 15.28 5.50 9.90
CA THR A 639 15.48 4.90 8.57
C THR A 639 15.21 3.40 8.59
N GLU A 640 14.98 2.78 7.41
CA GLU A 640 14.86 1.32 7.30
C GLU A 640 16.08 0.57 7.86
N ALA A 641 17.28 1.09 7.63
CA ALA A 641 18.52 0.50 8.15
C ALA A 641 18.58 0.55 9.68
N GLU A 642 18.16 1.68 10.26
CA GLU A 642 18.08 1.80 11.72
C GLU A 642 16.97 0.90 12.31
N ALA A 643 15.81 0.78 11.66
CA ALA A 643 14.75 -0.13 12.10
C ALA A 643 15.24 -1.59 12.15
N VAL A 644 16.01 -2.03 11.15
CA VAL A 644 16.65 -3.36 11.15
C VAL A 644 17.68 -3.48 12.28
N ALA A 645 18.52 -2.47 12.49
CA ALA A 645 19.53 -2.50 13.55
C ALA A 645 18.89 -2.51 14.95
N ILE A 646 17.80 -1.75 15.14
CA ILE A 646 17.00 -1.79 16.37
C ILE A 646 16.46 -3.20 16.60
N CYS A 647 15.82 -3.81 15.60
CA CYS A 647 15.24 -5.15 15.76
C CYS A 647 16.28 -6.25 15.99
N ARG A 648 17.47 -6.14 15.40
CA ARG A 648 18.60 -7.05 15.72
C ARG A 648 19.02 -6.91 17.17
N ALA A 649 19.19 -5.68 17.66
CA ALA A 649 19.54 -5.45 19.05
C ALA A 649 18.46 -5.96 20.02
N LEU A 650 17.16 -5.86 19.66
CA LEU A 650 16.06 -6.42 20.42
C LEU A 650 16.10 -7.96 20.43
N ALA A 651 16.44 -8.60 19.30
CA ALA A 651 16.63 -10.04 19.22
C ALA A 651 17.77 -10.51 20.14
N ASP A 652 18.92 -9.85 20.04
CA ASP A 652 20.09 -10.12 20.87
C ASP A 652 19.79 -9.89 22.37
N GLY A 653 18.89 -8.95 22.67
CA GLY A 653 18.39 -8.64 24.01
C GLY A 653 17.31 -9.61 24.53
N GLY A 654 16.90 -10.61 23.74
CA GLY A 654 16.00 -11.68 24.18
C GLY A 654 14.51 -11.40 23.92
N ALA A 655 14.15 -10.54 22.96
CA ALA A 655 12.79 -10.45 22.44
C ALA A 655 12.46 -11.71 21.63
N ASP A 656 11.28 -12.30 21.85
CA ASP A 656 10.81 -13.50 21.13
C ASP A 656 10.10 -13.15 19.81
N ALA A 657 9.55 -11.94 19.67
CA ALA A 657 8.94 -11.45 18.45
C ALA A 657 8.89 -9.91 18.45
N VAL A 658 8.69 -9.32 17.26
CA VAL A 658 8.52 -7.86 17.10
C VAL A 658 7.16 -7.54 16.48
N ASP A 659 6.38 -6.68 17.14
CA ASP A 659 5.19 -6.06 16.55
C ASP A 659 5.62 -4.80 15.78
N VAL A 660 5.53 -4.87 14.45
CA VAL A 660 6.08 -3.86 13.55
C VAL A 660 5.00 -2.88 13.12
N SER A 661 4.93 -1.76 13.85
CA SER A 661 4.12 -0.60 13.50
C SER A 661 4.98 0.51 12.90
N THR A 662 4.38 1.65 12.60
CA THR A 662 5.06 2.87 12.12
C THR A 662 4.37 4.12 12.59
N GLY A 663 5.10 5.23 12.60
CA GLY A 663 4.57 6.56 12.87
C GLY A 663 4.22 6.83 14.32
N GLU A 664 3.39 7.85 14.51
CA GLU A 664 2.96 8.36 15.82
C GLU A 664 4.13 8.85 16.69
N VAL A 665 5.31 9.10 16.08
CA VAL A 665 6.50 9.60 16.80
C VAL A 665 6.51 11.13 16.85
N VAL A 666 6.04 11.79 15.80
CA VAL A 666 5.91 13.25 15.68
C VAL A 666 4.56 13.63 15.07
N ALA A 667 3.99 14.77 15.50
CA ALA A 667 2.67 15.18 15.02
C ALA A 667 2.63 15.54 13.52
N HIS A 668 3.76 16.00 12.96
CA HIS A 668 3.88 16.38 11.54
C HIS A 668 4.18 15.21 10.59
N GLN A 669 4.05 13.97 11.03
CA GLN A 669 4.21 12.77 10.20
C GLN A 669 3.29 12.78 8.97
N ARG A 670 3.72 12.10 7.89
CA ARG A 670 2.94 11.95 6.65
C ARG A 670 2.94 10.50 6.15
N PRO A 671 2.26 9.58 6.84
CA PRO A 671 2.20 8.19 6.42
C PRO A 671 1.33 8.04 5.16
N PRO A 672 1.73 7.16 4.22
CA PRO A 672 0.95 6.86 3.01
C PRO A 672 -0.20 5.90 3.33
N TYR A 673 -1.18 6.32 4.10
CA TYR A 673 -2.29 5.48 4.53
C TYR A 673 -2.92 4.69 3.39
N GLY A 674 -3.18 3.42 3.62
CA GLY A 674 -3.77 2.50 2.67
C GLY A 674 -3.68 1.06 3.14
N ARG A 675 -4.24 0.15 2.37
CA ARG A 675 -4.28 -1.29 2.67
C ARG A 675 -2.87 -1.84 2.88
N GLY A 676 -2.59 -2.40 4.08
CA GLY A 676 -1.32 -3.02 4.42
C GLY A 676 -0.10 -2.09 4.32
N TYR A 677 -0.25 -0.78 4.54
CA TYR A 677 0.82 0.21 4.31
C TYR A 677 2.07 0.00 5.19
N GLN A 678 1.93 -0.66 6.34
CA GLN A 678 3.05 -0.97 7.25
C GLN A 678 3.66 -2.36 6.99
N THR A 679 3.00 -3.22 6.22
CA THR A 679 3.45 -4.60 5.95
C THR A 679 4.88 -4.72 5.40
N PRO A 680 5.38 -3.79 4.53
CA PRO A 680 6.76 -3.86 4.05
C PRO A 680 7.82 -3.77 5.15
N PHE A 681 7.51 -3.08 6.24
CA PHE A 681 8.45 -2.98 7.38
C PHE A 681 8.50 -4.29 8.17
N ALA A 682 7.35 -4.97 8.36
CA ALA A 682 7.33 -6.30 8.95
C ALA A 682 8.11 -7.31 8.10
N GLU A 683 7.93 -7.29 6.78
CA GLU A 683 8.69 -8.11 5.82
C GLU A 683 10.20 -7.81 5.89
N LEU A 684 10.58 -6.53 5.94
CA LEU A 684 11.97 -6.10 6.06
C LEU A 684 12.62 -6.63 7.34
N VAL A 685 11.97 -6.43 8.48
CA VAL A 685 12.45 -6.87 9.80
C VAL A 685 12.59 -8.40 9.84
N ARG A 686 11.54 -9.12 9.40
CA ARG A 686 11.53 -10.58 9.34
C ARG A 686 12.68 -11.13 8.50
N ALA A 687 12.85 -10.60 7.30
CA ALA A 687 13.90 -11.04 6.38
C ALA A 687 15.32 -10.75 6.91
N ALA A 688 15.49 -9.65 7.66
CA ALA A 688 16.80 -9.20 8.15
C ALA A 688 17.21 -9.83 9.48
N THR A 689 16.26 -10.24 10.33
CA THR A 689 16.51 -10.71 11.70
C THR A 689 16.18 -12.18 11.91
N GLY A 690 15.27 -12.75 11.11
CA GLY A 690 14.71 -14.09 11.35
C GLY A 690 13.74 -14.18 12.54
N LEU A 691 13.50 -13.07 13.29
CA LEU A 691 12.51 -13.03 14.34
C LEU A 691 11.09 -13.15 13.79
N PRO A 692 10.19 -13.86 14.49
CA PRO A 692 8.77 -13.76 14.23
C PRO A 692 8.29 -12.31 14.27
N THR A 693 7.48 -11.91 13.29
CA THR A 693 6.95 -10.56 13.21
C THR A 693 5.44 -10.54 13.20
N VAL A 694 4.87 -9.52 13.83
CA VAL A 694 3.45 -9.19 13.75
C VAL A 694 3.29 -8.02 12.78
N ALA A 695 2.51 -8.19 11.72
CA ALA A 695 2.16 -7.11 10.80
C ALA A 695 0.84 -6.46 11.21
N VAL A 696 0.82 -5.13 11.20
CA VAL A 696 -0.36 -4.31 11.46
C VAL A 696 -0.55 -3.28 10.34
N GLY A 697 -1.67 -2.60 10.27
CA GLY A 697 -1.90 -1.46 9.39
C GLY A 697 -2.92 -1.70 8.29
N ALA A 698 -4.17 -1.31 8.56
CA ALA A 698 -5.32 -1.44 7.66
C ALA A 698 -5.52 -2.87 7.10
N ILE A 699 -5.28 -3.88 7.94
CA ILE A 699 -5.69 -5.26 7.71
C ILE A 699 -7.11 -5.38 8.27
N SER A 700 -8.10 -5.59 7.40
CA SER A 700 -9.51 -5.59 7.79
C SER A 700 -10.32 -6.76 7.24
N HIS A 701 -9.76 -7.52 6.32
CA HIS A 701 -10.39 -8.67 5.69
C HIS A 701 -9.49 -9.91 5.78
N HIS A 702 -10.07 -11.11 5.82
CA HIS A 702 -9.30 -12.35 5.87
C HIS A 702 -8.37 -12.54 4.67
N ASP A 703 -8.75 -12.01 3.50
CA ASP A 703 -7.89 -12.02 2.32
C ASP A 703 -6.59 -11.22 2.52
N ASP A 704 -6.64 -10.11 3.29
CA ASP A 704 -5.44 -9.35 3.63
C ASP A 704 -4.52 -10.17 4.53
N ALA A 705 -5.11 -10.78 5.56
CA ALA A 705 -4.40 -11.63 6.51
C ALA A 705 -3.72 -12.81 5.81
N ASN A 706 -4.48 -13.57 5.01
CA ASN A 706 -3.95 -14.70 4.25
C ASN A 706 -2.87 -14.28 3.24
N SER A 707 -3.06 -13.13 2.57
CA SER A 707 -2.07 -12.62 1.60
C SER A 707 -0.75 -12.25 2.26
N VAL A 708 -0.78 -11.62 3.44
CA VAL A 708 0.42 -11.24 4.20
C VAL A 708 1.16 -12.50 4.66
N LEU A 709 0.44 -13.46 5.23
CA LEU A 709 1.02 -14.67 5.81
C LEU A 709 1.56 -15.61 4.74
N LEU A 710 0.78 -15.89 3.69
CA LEU A 710 1.20 -16.81 2.62
C LEU A 710 2.37 -16.26 1.81
N ALA A 711 2.41 -14.95 1.59
CA ALA A 711 3.55 -14.29 0.96
C ALA A 711 4.82 -14.27 1.84
N GLY A 712 4.73 -14.68 3.11
CA GLY A 712 5.85 -14.66 4.05
C GLY A 712 6.28 -13.25 4.49
N ARG A 713 5.36 -12.28 4.45
CA ARG A 713 5.63 -10.89 4.85
C ARG A 713 5.62 -10.70 6.36
N ALA A 714 4.90 -11.56 7.08
CA ALA A 714 4.90 -11.63 8.54
C ALA A 714 4.49 -13.04 8.99
N ASP A 715 4.65 -13.32 10.29
CA ASP A 715 4.27 -14.58 10.92
C ASP A 715 2.91 -14.49 11.60
N LEU A 716 2.53 -13.30 12.04
CA LEU A 716 1.26 -12.95 12.68
C LEU A 716 0.67 -11.69 12.05
N VAL A 717 -0.63 -11.53 12.16
CA VAL A 717 -1.35 -10.32 11.74
C VAL A 717 -2.15 -9.74 12.89
N ALA A 718 -1.93 -8.44 13.16
CA ALA A 718 -2.70 -7.71 14.15
C ALA A 718 -3.89 -7.00 13.50
N VAL A 719 -5.09 -7.35 13.96
CA VAL A 719 -6.36 -6.81 13.47
C VAL A 719 -6.98 -5.94 14.56
N GLY A 720 -6.91 -4.62 14.40
CA GLY A 720 -7.37 -3.65 15.40
C GLY A 720 -8.83 -3.22 15.19
N ARG A 721 -9.04 -2.13 14.41
CA ARG A 721 -10.37 -1.49 14.24
C ARG A 721 -11.46 -2.44 13.72
N ALA A 722 -11.09 -3.44 12.90
CA ALA A 722 -12.06 -4.45 12.45
C ALA A 722 -12.56 -5.32 13.60
N GLN A 723 -11.74 -5.60 14.63
CA GLN A 723 -12.15 -6.30 15.85
C GLN A 723 -13.01 -5.42 16.79
N LEU A 724 -12.86 -4.10 16.76
CA LEU A 724 -13.76 -3.19 17.46
C LEU A 724 -15.15 -3.14 16.80
N TYR A 725 -15.17 -3.21 15.46
CA TYR A 725 -16.42 -3.28 14.70
C TYR A 725 -17.11 -4.63 14.84
N ASP A 726 -16.35 -5.71 14.83
CA ASP A 726 -16.82 -7.10 14.93
C ASP A 726 -15.89 -7.91 15.86
N PRO A 727 -16.21 -8.03 17.14
CA PRO A 727 -15.40 -8.82 18.08
C PRO A 727 -15.27 -10.30 17.71
N LEU A 728 -16.21 -10.84 16.90
CA LEU A 728 -16.18 -12.21 16.39
C LEU A 728 -15.52 -12.33 15.00
N TRP A 729 -14.80 -11.32 14.56
CA TRP A 729 -14.21 -11.22 13.23
C TRP A 729 -13.44 -12.49 12.82
N THR A 730 -12.65 -13.09 13.72
CA THR A 730 -11.87 -14.31 13.41
C THR A 730 -12.77 -15.52 13.15
N LEU A 731 -13.84 -15.70 13.93
CA LEU A 731 -14.81 -16.76 13.71
C LEU A 731 -15.64 -16.53 12.45
N HIS A 732 -16.02 -15.29 12.17
CA HIS A 732 -16.73 -14.94 10.94
C HIS A 732 -15.83 -15.15 9.71
N ALA A 733 -14.54 -14.79 9.80
CA ALA A 733 -13.56 -15.05 8.75
C ALA A 733 -13.39 -16.56 8.47
N ALA A 734 -13.48 -17.42 9.50
CA ALA A 734 -13.47 -18.86 9.32
C ALA A 734 -14.73 -19.36 8.59
N ALA A 735 -15.91 -18.89 9.03
CA ALA A 735 -17.18 -19.25 8.42
C ALA A 735 -17.27 -18.82 6.95
N GLU A 736 -16.77 -17.62 6.61
CA GLU A 736 -16.73 -17.11 5.24
C GLU A 736 -15.82 -17.93 4.32
N GLN A 737 -14.76 -18.53 4.88
CA GLN A 737 -13.82 -19.38 4.16
C GLN A 737 -14.21 -20.87 4.18
N GLY A 738 -15.34 -21.22 4.83
CA GLY A 738 -15.79 -22.61 5.02
C GLY A 738 -14.84 -23.42 5.92
N TYR A 739 -14.05 -22.76 6.78
CA TYR A 739 -13.13 -23.42 7.68
C TYR A 739 -13.78 -23.73 9.03
N ALA A 740 -13.69 -25.00 9.47
CA ALA A 740 -14.23 -25.49 10.74
C ALA A 740 -13.18 -26.27 11.56
N GLY A 741 -11.89 -26.05 11.29
CA GLY A 741 -10.78 -26.73 11.95
C GLY A 741 -10.41 -26.12 13.31
N PRO A 742 -9.38 -26.68 14.00
CA PRO A 742 -9.01 -26.32 15.37
C PRO A 742 -8.54 -24.86 15.52
N GLY A 743 -8.10 -24.22 14.44
CA GLY A 743 -7.67 -22.82 14.44
C GLY A 743 -8.79 -21.80 14.65
N ALA A 744 -10.07 -22.21 14.51
CA ALA A 744 -11.24 -21.33 14.67
C ALA A 744 -12.36 -22.05 15.41
N ARG A 745 -12.15 -22.29 16.70
CA ARG A 745 -13.11 -23.05 17.54
C ARG A 745 -14.18 -22.11 18.10
N TRP A 746 -15.45 -22.35 17.73
CA TRP A 746 -16.57 -21.64 18.31
C TRP A 746 -16.75 -22.07 19.78
N PRO A 747 -17.07 -21.13 20.69
CA PRO A 747 -17.48 -21.49 22.04
C PRO A 747 -18.69 -22.44 22.01
N GLU A 748 -18.67 -23.47 22.85
CA GLU A 748 -19.69 -24.50 22.85
C GLU A 748 -21.13 -23.92 22.97
N PRO A 749 -21.43 -22.96 23.86
CA PRO A 749 -22.75 -22.33 23.94
C PRO A 749 -23.19 -21.61 22.65
N TRP A 750 -22.25 -21.23 21.78
CA TRP A 750 -22.52 -20.53 20.52
C TRP A 750 -22.40 -21.44 19.29
N ALA A 751 -22.12 -22.72 19.45
CA ALA A 751 -21.90 -23.68 18.36
C ALA A 751 -23.06 -23.73 17.36
N ALA A 752 -24.32 -23.56 17.83
CA ALA A 752 -25.49 -23.46 16.95
C ALA A 752 -25.43 -22.27 15.96
N GLY A 753 -24.75 -21.18 16.32
CA GLY A 753 -24.53 -20.01 15.46
C GLY A 753 -23.38 -20.14 14.46
N SER A 754 -22.55 -21.19 14.56
CA SER A 754 -21.40 -21.43 13.68
C SER A 754 -21.80 -21.68 12.22
N ARG A 755 -23.01 -22.11 11.97
CA ARG A 755 -23.59 -22.30 10.65
C ARG A 755 -24.32 -21.03 10.26
N ARG A 756 -23.88 -20.41 9.17
CA ARG A 756 -24.57 -19.24 8.61
C ARG A 756 -26.03 -19.59 8.35
N PRO A 757 -27.01 -18.81 8.87
CA PRO A 757 -28.41 -19.07 8.56
C PRO A 757 -28.60 -19.06 7.03
N PRO A 758 -29.43 -19.97 6.48
CA PRO A 758 -29.77 -19.95 5.06
C PRO A 758 -30.50 -18.64 4.76
N GLY A 759 -29.80 -17.72 4.12
CA GLY A 759 -30.32 -16.46 3.60
C GLY A 759 -30.07 -16.40 2.10
N PRO A 760 -30.71 -15.50 1.35
CA PRO A 760 -30.45 -15.35 -0.06
C PRO A 760 -28.93 -15.11 -0.26
N ALA A 761 -28.29 -16.12 -0.84
CA ALA A 761 -26.83 -16.28 -0.86
C ALA A 761 -26.10 -15.25 -1.76
N ALA A 762 -26.83 -14.40 -2.49
CA ALA A 762 -26.26 -13.62 -3.57
C ALA A 762 -25.79 -12.20 -3.20
N ASP A 763 -26.31 -11.55 -2.15
CA ASP A 763 -26.18 -10.09 -1.99
C ASP A 763 -25.49 -9.60 -0.71
N ARG A 764 -24.96 -10.50 0.13
CA ARG A 764 -24.21 -10.05 1.29
C ARG A 764 -22.69 -10.13 1.02
N VAL A 765 -22.22 -9.20 0.25
CA VAL A 765 -20.81 -8.74 0.38
C VAL A 765 -20.61 -8.45 1.87
N ALA A 766 -19.66 -9.15 2.50
CA ALA A 766 -19.24 -8.83 3.87
C ALA A 766 -19.12 -7.31 4.00
N PRO A 767 -19.56 -6.71 5.12
CA PRO A 767 -19.48 -5.27 5.26
C PRO A 767 -18.01 -4.89 5.13
N ARG A 768 -17.59 -4.56 3.92
CA ARG A 768 -16.34 -3.84 3.73
C ARG A 768 -16.49 -2.59 4.56
N LEU A 769 -15.47 -2.21 5.32
CA LEU A 769 -15.38 -0.85 5.83
C LEU A 769 -15.59 0.05 4.62
N ARG A 770 -16.84 0.47 4.39
CA ARG A 770 -17.18 1.30 3.24
C ARG A 770 -16.44 2.61 3.43
N PRO A 771 -15.69 3.08 2.45
CA PRO A 771 -15.33 4.49 2.46
C PRO A 771 -16.64 5.28 2.63
N VAL A 772 -16.60 6.34 3.41
CA VAL A 772 -17.75 7.20 3.79
C VAL A 772 -18.49 7.79 2.58
N ARG A 773 -17.95 7.62 1.37
CA ARG A 773 -18.59 7.88 0.07
C ARG A 773 -18.48 6.65 -0.80
N GLU A 774 -19.59 6.17 -1.33
CA GLU A 774 -19.54 5.25 -2.46
C GLU A 774 -18.71 5.89 -3.57
N PRO A 775 -17.72 5.19 -4.13
CA PRO A 775 -17.02 5.72 -5.28
C PRO A 775 -18.05 5.99 -6.39
N ALA A 776 -17.92 7.14 -7.05
CA ALA A 776 -18.75 7.45 -8.21
C ALA A 776 -18.70 6.24 -9.17
N PRO A 777 -19.83 5.89 -9.80
CA PRO A 777 -19.86 4.78 -10.75
C PRO A 777 -18.77 4.99 -11.81
N PRO A 778 -18.07 3.92 -12.24
CA PRO A 778 -17.04 4.03 -13.27
C PRO A 778 -17.54 4.80 -14.49
N VAL A 779 -16.67 5.58 -15.12
CA VAL A 779 -17.00 6.43 -16.27
C VAL A 779 -17.73 5.66 -17.37
N HIS A 780 -17.32 4.41 -17.67
CA HIS A 780 -17.97 3.56 -18.67
C HIS A 780 -19.45 3.26 -18.37
N ARG A 781 -19.88 3.28 -17.12
CA ARG A 781 -21.30 3.10 -16.73
C ARG A 781 -22.13 4.37 -16.94
N ARG A 782 -21.51 5.55 -16.99
CA ARG A 782 -22.16 6.84 -17.26
C ARG A 782 -22.17 7.20 -18.73
N TRP A 783 -21.16 6.73 -19.47
CA TRP A 783 -21.06 7.01 -20.91
C TRP A 783 -22.14 6.24 -21.66
N ARG A 784 -23.17 6.97 -22.09
CA ARG A 784 -24.16 6.48 -23.04
C ARG A 784 -24.09 7.38 -24.26
N PRO A 785 -23.80 6.86 -25.45
CA PRO A 785 -24.00 7.62 -26.69
C PRO A 785 -25.51 7.82 -26.82
N GLY A 786 -26.00 8.93 -26.29
CA GLY A 786 -27.38 9.34 -26.52
C GLY A 786 -27.48 10.09 -27.84
N PRO A 787 -28.63 10.08 -28.55
CA PRO A 787 -28.88 11.06 -29.58
C PRO A 787 -28.76 12.46 -28.94
N ALA A 788 -28.04 13.35 -29.63
CA ALA A 788 -27.94 14.75 -29.21
C ALA A 788 -29.35 15.28 -28.85
N GLY A 789 -29.55 15.69 -27.59
CA GLY A 789 -30.75 16.42 -27.23
C GLY A 789 -31.64 15.91 -26.08
N ARG A 790 -31.29 14.85 -25.34
CA ARG A 790 -32.05 14.55 -24.10
C ARG A 790 -31.19 14.86 -22.86
N PRO A 791 -31.62 15.80 -21.99
CA PRO A 791 -30.97 15.97 -20.69
C PRO A 791 -31.16 14.69 -19.85
N ALA A 792 -30.12 14.34 -19.06
CA ALA A 792 -30.24 13.28 -18.07
C ALA A 792 -31.41 13.56 -17.12
N PRO A 793 -32.16 12.55 -16.64
CA PRO A 793 -33.22 12.79 -15.67
C PRO A 793 -32.60 13.41 -14.42
N THR A 794 -33.08 14.59 -14.07
CA THR A 794 -32.82 15.25 -12.79
C THR A 794 -33.37 14.33 -11.69
N ARG A 795 -32.53 13.93 -10.74
CA ARG A 795 -33.01 13.30 -9.51
C ARG A 795 -33.98 14.23 -8.81
N SER A 796 -35.15 13.71 -8.43
CA SER A 796 -36.13 14.48 -7.68
C SER A 796 -35.58 14.78 -6.27
N PRO A 797 -35.97 15.92 -5.67
CA PRO A 797 -35.53 16.32 -4.30
C PRO A 797 -36.01 15.40 -3.17
N GLU A 798 -36.74 14.33 -3.46
CA GLU A 798 -37.28 13.39 -2.46
C GLU A 798 -36.35 12.20 -2.12
N GLU A 799 -35.21 12.06 -2.80
CA GLU A 799 -34.23 11.02 -2.49
C GLU A 799 -33.06 11.49 -1.58
N GLU A 800 -33.12 12.71 -1.05
CA GLU A 800 -32.16 13.29 -0.10
C GLU A 800 -32.69 13.39 1.34
N ARG A 801 -33.72 12.63 1.72
CA ARG A 801 -34.11 12.55 3.14
C ARG A 801 -33.83 11.20 3.76
#